data_641978aeb22d0738eec83694d57fc3aa
#
_entry.id   641978aeb22d0738eec83694d57fc3aa
#
_cell.length_a   1.000
_cell.length_b   1.000
_cell.length_c   1.000
_cell.angle_alpha   90.00
_cell.angle_beta   90.00
_cell.angle_gamma   90.00
#
_symmetry.space_group_name_H-M   'P 1'
#
loop_
_entity.id
_entity.type
_entity.pdbx_description
1 polymer ?
#
loop_
_entity_poly.entity_id
_entity_poly.type
_entity_poly.pdbx_seq_one_letter_code
_entity_poly.pdbx_strand_id
1 'polypeptide(L)'
;MRAYRVGLTAAVVTAGLAAPATPVVAAEQVAAPPVSSSSTAVGHGGAVATVDATATAVGRDVLRRGGNAVDAAVAAAATLGVTEPFSAGIGGGGFFVYYDARSGRVHTIDGRESAPASTRQDTFVDPATGQPYPFGEARISGLSVGVPGTLLTWEAALRTWGTRSLAESLRPAIRVADKGFAVDATFRQQVRDNAAVFAQFAPTAQLFLPDGRAPEVGSTHRNPDLADTYRLISRRGVNAFYEGPIGADIAATVQRPPVTDTPTRPWPHPIRPGGLTTTDLARYELRFPAPTHSDYRGYDVYGMSTPSSGGTAVGEALNIMERFDLSRTPPAEALSVHLDASALAFADRNAYVGDGTHPRVLRELLSDQYAATRGEFEPGSALPKPTAPGNLAGPYGSVHPAMPATGGEKGKSTTNLTVADRWGNVVEYTLTIEQTGGNAMVVPGRGFLLNNELTDFSFVQQAGAPPDPNLPAPGKRPRSSMSPTIVLNDGKPFLAVGSPGGATIITTVLQILFNRIDRNMPLPEAVAAPRASQRNSNTPAAEPAFIADHESELVALGQPAFHSVAELGAATAIEFQDQRRLVAVAEPTRRGGGSAAVLRPVPDGPYAPAPPTMKALPRLPTAAIPNSPMTDTHAQLMARASPASS
;
A
#
# COMPACT_ATOMS: atom_id res chain seq x y z
N MET A 1 -73.25 -46.85 68.05
CA MET A 1 -72.56 -45.61 68.30
C MET A 1 -71.30 -45.57 67.47
N ARG A 2 -71.13 -44.56 66.65
CA ARG A 2 -70.00 -44.21 65.75
C ARG A 2 -69.59 -45.26 64.71
N ALA A 3 -70.09 -45.03 63.49
CA ALA A 3 -69.69 -45.70 62.29
C ALA A 3 -68.37 -45.13 61.76
N TYR A 4 -67.47 -46.03 61.33
CA TYR A 4 -66.29 -45.63 60.50
C TYR A 4 -66.62 -45.91 59.04
N ARG A 5 -66.56 -44.86 58.22
CA ARG A 5 -66.56 -44.94 56.76
C ARG A 5 -65.14 -45.04 56.27
N VAL A 6 -64.85 -46.11 55.55
CA VAL A 6 -63.60 -46.34 54.80
C VAL A 6 -63.80 -45.79 53.42
N GLY A 7 -63.04 -44.79 53.05
CA GLY A 7 -63.00 -44.27 51.68
C GLY A 7 -61.93 -44.96 50.86
N LEU A 8 -62.34 -45.58 49.77
CA LEU A 8 -61.43 -46.10 48.73
C LEU A 8 -60.97 -44.97 47.82
N THR A 9 -59.68 -44.70 47.77
CA THR A 9 -59.07 -43.79 46.74
C THR A 9 -58.49 -44.66 45.64
N ALA A 10 -59.06 -44.56 44.44
CA ALA A 10 -58.51 -45.20 43.23
C ALA A 10 -57.35 -44.35 42.68
N ALA A 11 -56.16 -44.90 42.59
CA ALA A 11 -55.01 -44.31 41.95
C ALA A 11 -55.07 -44.62 40.43
N VAL A 12 -55.20 -43.61 39.63
CA VAL A 12 -55.07 -43.72 38.16
C VAL A 12 -53.59 -43.58 37.84
N VAL A 13 -52.94 -44.65 37.36
CA VAL A 13 -51.60 -44.66 36.81
C VAL A 13 -51.69 -44.31 35.33
N THR A 14 -51.29 -43.08 34.98
CA THR A 14 -51.06 -42.65 33.59
C THR A 14 -49.64 -43.05 33.19
N ALA A 15 -49.53 -44.11 32.36
CA ALA A 15 -48.28 -44.49 31.71
C ALA A 15 -47.98 -43.48 30.59
N GLY A 16 -47.04 -42.55 30.84
CA GLY A 16 -46.48 -41.66 29.81
C GLY A 16 -45.52 -42.41 28.90
N LEU A 17 -45.87 -42.62 27.67
CA LEU A 17 -44.95 -43.06 26.62
C LEU A 17 -43.94 -41.94 26.33
N ALA A 18 -42.70 -42.05 26.86
CA ALA A 18 -41.56 -41.23 26.46
C ALA A 18 -41.08 -41.73 25.10
N ALA A 19 -41.29 -40.91 24.05
CA ALA A 19 -40.65 -41.11 22.75
C ALA A 19 -39.12 -40.90 22.89
N PRO A 20 -38.26 -41.73 22.30
CA PRO A 20 -36.82 -41.52 22.33
C PRO A 20 -36.48 -40.21 21.57
N ALA A 21 -35.81 -39.26 22.24
CA ALA A 21 -35.22 -38.09 21.62
C ALA A 21 -34.10 -38.59 20.69
N THR A 22 -34.31 -38.44 19.38
CA THR A 22 -33.24 -38.61 18.39
C THR A 22 -32.19 -37.55 18.65
N PRO A 23 -30.88 -37.88 18.77
CA PRO A 23 -29.84 -36.87 18.83
C PRO A 23 -29.85 -36.09 17.54
N VAL A 24 -30.08 -34.77 17.62
CA VAL A 24 -29.78 -33.86 16.53
C VAL A 24 -28.27 -33.85 16.36
N VAL A 25 -27.75 -34.64 15.43
CA VAL A 25 -26.37 -34.52 14.97
C VAL A 25 -26.23 -33.14 14.41
N ALA A 26 -25.54 -32.25 15.11
CA ALA A 26 -25.12 -30.97 14.56
C ALA A 26 -24.34 -31.27 13.28
N ALA A 27 -24.87 -30.83 12.13
CA ALA A 27 -24.17 -30.96 10.88
C ALA A 27 -22.84 -30.20 11.01
N GLU A 28 -21.76 -30.94 11.07
CA GLU A 28 -20.40 -30.41 10.96
C GLU A 28 -20.37 -29.59 9.68
N GLN A 29 -20.29 -28.27 9.80
CA GLN A 29 -20.15 -27.37 8.66
C GLN A 29 -18.76 -27.61 8.08
N VAL A 30 -18.67 -28.46 7.07
CA VAL A 30 -17.46 -28.65 6.27
C VAL A 30 -17.05 -27.29 5.73
N ALA A 31 -15.91 -26.79 6.20
CA ALA A 31 -15.30 -25.57 5.64
C ALA A 31 -15.18 -25.72 4.12
N ALA A 32 -15.46 -24.66 3.39
CA ALA A 32 -15.24 -24.67 1.95
C ALA A 32 -13.79 -25.09 1.68
N PRO A 33 -13.53 -26.00 0.71
CA PRO A 33 -12.16 -26.42 0.44
C PRO A 33 -11.30 -25.19 0.11
N PRO A 34 -10.04 -25.15 0.56
CA PRO A 34 -9.15 -24.04 0.27
C PRO A 34 -9.04 -23.85 -1.24
N VAL A 35 -9.16 -22.60 -1.70
CA VAL A 35 -8.94 -22.26 -3.11
C VAL A 35 -7.48 -22.54 -3.41
N SER A 36 -7.18 -23.40 -4.38
CA SER A 36 -5.78 -23.66 -4.80
C SER A 36 -5.16 -22.36 -5.27
N SER A 37 -4.04 -21.96 -4.66
CA SER A 37 -3.30 -20.75 -5.00
C SER A 37 -2.03 -21.11 -5.76
N SER A 38 -1.75 -20.36 -6.83
CA SER A 38 -0.44 -20.33 -7.49
C SER A 38 0.06 -18.90 -7.43
N SER A 39 1.31 -18.69 -7.07
CA SER A 39 1.93 -17.36 -7.10
C SER A 39 2.22 -16.87 -8.51
N THR A 40 2.24 -17.77 -9.52
CA THR A 40 2.49 -17.44 -10.91
C THR A 40 1.47 -18.13 -11.81
N ALA A 41 0.92 -17.38 -12.77
CA ALA A 41 0.02 -17.91 -13.79
C ALA A 41 0.35 -17.31 -15.16
N VAL A 42 0.43 -18.13 -16.19
CA VAL A 42 0.74 -17.72 -17.56
C VAL A 42 -0.39 -18.09 -18.50
N GLY A 43 -0.78 -17.18 -19.37
CA GLY A 43 -1.87 -17.46 -20.31
C GLY A 43 -2.40 -16.22 -21.04
N HIS A 44 -3.66 -16.27 -21.42
CA HIS A 44 -4.29 -15.25 -22.26
C HIS A 44 -5.67 -14.84 -21.75
N GLY A 45 -6.17 -13.71 -22.27
CA GLY A 45 -7.57 -13.30 -22.17
C GLY A 45 -7.93 -12.50 -20.93
N GLY A 46 -7.00 -12.31 -20.01
CA GLY A 46 -7.11 -11.54 -18.78
C GLY A 46 -6.39 -12.23 -17.63
N ALA A 47 -5.96 -11.44 -16.65
CA ALA A 47 -5.16 -11.87 -15.52
C ALA A 47 -5.51 -11.09 -14.24
N VAL A 48 -5.32 -11.73 -13.09
CA VAL A 48 -5.51 -11.14 -11.76
C VAL A 48 -4.38 -11.63 -10.86
N ALA A 49 -3.77 -10.73 -10.11
CA ALA A 49 -2.83 -11.04 -9.04
C ALA A 49 -3.21 -10.27 -7.78
N THR A 50 -3.36 -10.94 -6.65
CA THR A 50 -3.64 -10.35 -5.34
C THR A 50 -2.88 -11.09 -4.23
N VAL A 51 -2.90 -10.57 -3.02
CA VAL A 51 -2.33 -11.24 -1.84
C VAL A 51 -3.22 -12.37 -1.30
N ASP A 52 -4.45 -12.53 -1.82
CA ASP A 52 -5.44 -13.49 -1.33
C ASP A 52 -6.07 -14.33 -2.45
N ALA A 53 -6.12 -15.64 -2.27
CA ALA A 53 -6.64 -16.57 -3.28
C ALA A 53 -8.14 -16.40 -3.56
N THR A 54 -8.94 -16.04 -2.57
CA THR A 54 -10.38 -15.82 -2.71
C THR A 54 -10.65 -14.57 -3.54
N ALA A 55 -9.92 -13.49 -3.27
CA ALA A 55 -10.01 -12.25 -4.04
C ALA A 55 -9.55 -12.45 -5.49
N THR A 56 -8.46 -13.18 -5.71
CA THR A 56 -7.98 -13.56 -7.07
C THR A 56 -9.05 -14.36 -7.82
N ALA A 57 -9.65 -15.35 -7.17
CA ALA A 57 -10.71 -16.17 -7.78
C ALA A 57 -11.95 -15.33 -8.14
N VAL A 58 -12.34 -14.37 -7.29
CA VAL A 58 -13.44 -13.42 -7.56
C VAL A 58 -13.10 -12.54 -8.77
N GLY A 59 -11.94 -11.92 -8.81
CA GLY A 59 -11.52 -11.09 -9.94
C GLY A 59 -11.51 -11.88 -11.27
N ARG A 60 -10.93 -13.09 -11.26
CA ARG A 60 -10.94 -14.00 -12.42
C ARG A 60 -12.37 -14.36 -12.86
N ASP A 61 -13.28 -14.64 -11.92
CA ASP A 61 -14.66 -14.98 -12.23
C ASP A 61 -15.42 -13.79 -12.87
N VAL A 62 -15.14 -12.55 -12.42
CA VAL A 62 -15.67 -11.34 -13.03
C VAL A 62 -15.19 -11.19 -14.48
N LEU A 63 -13.89 -11.35 -14.74
CA LEU A 63 -13.33 -11.32 -16.09
C LEU A 63 -13.93 -12.43 -16.98
N ARG A 64 -14.06 -13.65 -16.45
CA ARG A 64 -14.65 -14.80 -17.15
C ARG A 64 -16.09 -14.55 -17.59
N ARG A 65 -16.86 -13.82 -16.77
CA ARG A 65 -18.25 -13.44 -17.06
C ARG A 65 -18.37 -12.17 -17.91
N GLY A 66 -17.28 -11.71 -18.51
CA GLY A 66 -17.27 -10.59 -19.44
C GLY A 66 -17.14 -9.21 -18.81
N GLY A 67 -16.87 -9.10 -17.52
CA GLY A 67 -16.45 -7.84 -16.89
C GLY A 67 -15.06 -7.42 -17.39
N ASN A 68 -14.75 -6.13 -17.28
CA ASN A 68 -13.46 -5.57 -17.63
C ASN A 68 -12.50 -5.52 -16.42
N ALA A 69 -11.29 -4.97 -16.60
CA ALA A 69 -10.28 -4.88 -15.56
C ALA A 69 -10.76 -4.09 -14.33
N VAL A 70 -11.53 -3.02 -14.53
CA VAL A 70 -12.08 -2.19 -13.46
C VAL A 70 -13.13 -2.95 -12.64
N ASP A 71 -14.05 -3.64 -13.31
CA ASP A 71 -15.07 -4.47 -12.66
C ASP A 71 -14.44 -5.55 -11.78
N ALA A 72 -13.38 -6.19 -12.30
CA ALA A 72 -12.65 -7.24 -11.60
C ALA A 72 -11.84 -6.69 -10.42
N ALA A 73 -11.19 -5.54 -10.60
CA ALA A 73 -10.42 -4.89 -9.56
C ALA A 73 -11.29 -4.47 -8.37
N VAL A 74 -12.45 -3.84 -8.62
CA VAL A 74 -13.37 -3.44 -7.55
C VAL A 74 -13.95 -4.65 -6.82
N ALA A 75 -14.35 -5.71 -7.54
CA ALA A 75 -14.88 -6.92 -6.90
C ALA A 75 -13.80 -7.66 -6.07
N ALA A 76 -12.55 -7.70 -6.54
CA ALA A 76 -11.43 -8.25 -5.79
C ALA A 76 -11.11 -7.37 -4.57
N ALA A 77 -11.05 -6.05 -4.71
CA ALA A 77 -10.81 -5.11 -3.61
C ALA A 77 -11.88 -5.21 -2.51
N ALA A 78 -13.16 -5.29 -2.89
CA ALA A 78 -14.25 -5.51 -1.93
C ALA A 78 -14.12 -6.86 -1.20
N THR A 79 -13.62 -7.90 -1.89
CA THR A 79 -13.38 -9.22 -1.29
C THR A 79 -12.17 -9.17 -0.35
N LEU A 80 -11.08 -8.46 -0.72
CA LEU A 80 -9.94 -8.21 0.17
C LEU A 80 -10.35 -7.49 1.46
N GLY A 81 -11.33 -6.57 1.40
CA GLY A 81 -11.90 -5.96 2.61
C GLY A 81 -12.58 -6.94 3.56
N VAL A 82 -12.90 -8.17 3.09
CA VAL A 82 -13.43 -9.27 3.91
C VAL A 82 -12.32 -10.23 4.35
N THR A 83 -11.44 -10.65 3.43
CA THR A 83 -10.41 -11.69 3.67
C THR A 83 -9.10 -11.13 4.23
N GLU A 84 -8.80 -9.86 3.95
CA GLU A 84 -7.64 -9.10 4.42
C GLU A 84 -8.05 -7.83 5.21
N PRO A 85 -8.98 -7.93 6.19
CA PRO A 85 -9.61 -6.77 6.83
C PRO A 85 -8.62 -5.90 7.61
N PHE A 86 -7.44 -6.44 7.93
CA PHE A 86 -6.38 -5.73 8.65
C PHE A 86 -5.51 -4.85 7.76
N SER A 87 -5.68 -4.96 6.45
CA SER A 87 -4.87 -4.25 5.44
C SER A 87 -5.70 -3.42 4.47
N ALA A 88 -6.99 -3.73 4.32
CA ALA A 88 -7.88 -3.13 3.35
C ALA A 88 -9.31 -3.01 3.88
N GLY A 89 -10.14 -2.23 3.20
CA GLY A 89 -11.56 -2.14 3.48
C GLY A 89 -12.14 -0.75 3.23
N ILE A 90 -13.46 -0.64 3.38
CA ILE A 90 -14.19 0.63 3.14
C ILE A 90 -13.93 1.68 4.21
N GLY A 91 -13.31 1.32 5.33
CA GLY A 91 -12.86 2.26 6.36
C GLY A 91 -11.52 2.93 6.06
N GLY A 92 -10.93 2.68 4.89
CA GLY A 92 -9.64 3.16 4.44
C GLY A 92 -9.65 3.92 3.13
N GLY A 93 -8.50 3.98 2.45
CA GLY A 93 -8.29 4.65 1.18
C GLY A 93 -7.29 3.95 0.27
N GLY A 94 -6.83 4.64 -0.75
CA GLY A 94 -5.85 4.09 -1.67
C GLY A 94 -5.70 4.87 -2.97
N PHE A 95 -4.85 4.34 -3.86
CA PHE A 95 -4.56 4.93 -5.16
C PHE A 95 -4.82 3.93 -6.28
N PHE A 96 -5.66 4.33 -7.21
CA PHE A 96 -6.09 3.54 -8.34
C PHE A 96 -5.45 4.11 -9.61
N VAL A 97 -4.58 3.34 -10.26
CA VAL A 97 -3.93 3.68 -11.53
C VAL A 97 -4.50 2.79 -12.63
N TYR A 98 -4.95 3.39 -13.70
CA TYR A 98 -5.67 2.71 -14.78
C TYR A 98 -5.12 3.08 -16.15
N TYR A 99 -4.72 2.07 -16.92
CA TYR A 99 -4.44 2.22 -18.34
C TYR A 99 -5.70 1.86 -19.16
N ASP A 100 -6.20 2.84 -19.91
CA ASP A 100 -7.29 2.66 -20.87
C ASP A 100 -6.73 2.29 -22.25
N ALA A 101 -6.87 1.03 -22.62
CA ALA A 101 -6.38 0.53 -23.90
C ALA A 101 -7.02 1.19 -25.13
N ARG A 102 -8.23 1.74 -24.99
CA ARG A 102 -8.92 2.43 -26.07
C ARG A 102 -8.30 3.79 -26.38
N SER A 103 -7.92 4.54 -25.35
CA SER A 103 -7.32 5.85 -25.49
C SER A 103 -5.78 5.85 -25.49
N GLY A 104 -5.16 4.74 -25.04
CA GLY A 104 -3.72 4.63 -24.82
C GLY A 104 -3.22 5.49 -23.65
N ARG A 105 -4.08 5.88 -22.70
CA ARG A 105 -3.75 6.83 -21.63
C ARG A 105 -3.79 6.17 -20.26
N VAL A 106 -2.92 6.65 -19.38
CA VAL A 106 -2.94 6.30 -17.96
C VAL A 106 -3.73 7.36 -17.19
N HIS A 107 -4.64 6.90 -16.33
CA HIS A 107 -5.49 7.70 -15.47
C HIS A 107 -5.24 7.33 -14.01
N THR A 108 -5.51 8.25 -13.09
CA THR A 108 -5.36 8.02 -11.64
C THR A 108 -6.57 8.50 -10.87
N ILE A 109 -6.89 7.81 -9.78
CA ILE A 109 -7.82 8.27 -8.76
C ILE A 109 -7.08 8.31 -7.43
N ASP A 110 -7.08 9.47 -6.79
CA ASP A 110 -6.64 9.68 -5.43
C ASP A 110 -7.83 9.53 -4.48
N GLY A 111 -7.92 8.37 -3.85
CA GLY A 111 -8.86 8.05 -2.78
C GLY A 111 -8.20 7.99 -1.42
N ARG A 112 -7.06 8.69 -1.22
CA ARG A 112 -6.38 8.81 0.08
C ARG A 112 -7.29 9.48 1.09
N GLU A 113 -7.20 9.09 2.33
CA GLU A 113 -7.94 9.67 3.43
C GLU A 113 -7.58 11.13 3.63
N SER A 114 -8.57 11.96 3.96
CA SER A 114 -8.35 13.37 4.28
C SER A 114 -8.54 13.63 5.77
N ALA A 115 -7.78 14.58 6.29
CA ALA A 115 -7.90 15.02 7.66
C ALA A 115 -9.24 15.74 7.89
N PRO A 116 -9.97 15.45 9.00
CA PRO A 116 -11.19 16.19 9.37
C PRO A 116 -10.94 17.69 9.53
N ALA A 117 -11.98 18.49 9.45
CA ALA A 117 -11.93 19.95 9.64
C ALA A 117 -11.41 20.37 11.03
N SER A 118 -11.52 19.49 12.02
CA SER A 118 -11.00 19.69 13.39
C SER A 118 -9.49 19.49 13.51
N THR A 119 -8.81 18.94 12.49
CA THR A 119 -7.37 18.67 12.53
C THR A 119 -6.58 19.96 12.59
N ARG A 120 -5.58 19.98 13.46
CA ARG A 120 -4.65 21.09 13.66
C ARG A 120 -3.22 20.58 13.48
N GLN A 121 -2.27 21.50 13.31
CA GLN A 121 -0.87 21.16 13.20
C GLN A 121 -0.34 20.42 14.44
N ASP A 122 -0.90 20.72 15.61
CA ASP A 122 -0.56 20.14 16.92
C ASP A 122 -1.47 18.97 17.33
N THR A 123 -2.28 18.41 16.41
CA THR A 123 -3.23 17.31 16.72
C THR A 123 -2.57 16.10 17.40
N PHE A 124 -1.31 15.83 17.08
CA PHE A 124 -0.55 14.72 17.66
C PHE A 124 0.47 15.14 18.73
N VAL A 125 0.28 16.34 19.31
CA VAL A 125 1.11 16.86 20.38
C VAL A 125 0.33 16.88 21.69
N ASP A 126 0.94 16.38 22.76
CA ASP A 126 0.36 16.46 24.09
C ASP A 126 0.42 17.91 24.60
N PRO A 127 -0.73 18.58 24.84
CA PRO A 127 -0.77 19.97 25.28
C PRO A 127 -0.15 20.19 26.68
N ALA A 128 -0.04 19.13 27.49
CA ALA A 128 0.55 19.24 28.83
C ALA A 128 2.09 19.24 28.79
N THR A 129 2.69 18.56 27.82
CA THR A 129 4.15 18.38 27.72
C THR A 129 4.77 19.09 26.52
N GLY A 130 3.99 19.44 25.52
CA GLY A 130 4.46 19.96 24.23
C GLY A 130 5.20 18.92 23.39
N GLN A 131 5.17 17.64 23.79
CA GLN A 131 5.86 16.55 23.08
C GLN A 131 4.85 15.78 22.20
N PRO A 132 5.30 15.15 21.09
CA PRO A 132 4.45 14.30 20.30
C PRO A 132 3.98 13.10 21.13
N TYR A 133 2.71 12.70 20.93
CA TYR A 133 2.21 11.46 21.52
C TYR A 133 3.07 10.26 21.07
N PRO A 134 3.25 9.26 21.93
CA PRO A 134 3.79 7.97 21.50
C PRO A 134 2.97 7.41 20.33
N PHE A 135 3.62 6.81 19.35
CA PHE A 135 2.95 6.34 18.14
C PHE A 135 1.77 5.41 18.44
N GLY A 136 1.92 4.50 19.41
CA GLY A 136 0.83 3.60 19.83
C GLY A 136 -0.40 4.35 20.36
N GLU A 137 -0.21 5.43 21.12
CA GLU A 137 -1.28 6.29 21.63
C GLU A 137 -1.96 7.09 20.51
N ALA A 138 -1.17 7.67 19.61
CA ALA A 138 -1.68 8.37 18.44
C ALA A 138 -2.48 7.45 17.53
N ARG A 139 -1.95 6.24 17.24
CA ARG A 139 -2.59 5.24 16.39
C ARG A 139 -3.93 4.75 16.94
N ILE A 140 -3.95 4.32 18.21
CA ILE A 140 -5.12 3.70 18.86
C ILE A 140 -5.99 4.79 19.45
N SER A 141 -6.51 5.66 18.60
CA SER A 141 -7.33 6.81 18.99
C SER A 141 -8.26 7.22 17.84
N GLY A 142 -9.27 8.01 18.15
CA GLY A 142 -10.08 8.70 17.14
C GLY A 142 -9.30 9.79 16.39
N LEU A 143 -8.18 10.29 16.95
CA LEU A 143 -7.33 11.32 16.31
C LEU A 143 -6.69 10.84 15.02
N SER A 144 -6.44 9.53 14.91
CA SER A 144 -5.74 8.94 13.77
C SER A 144 -6.62 8.71 12.53
N VAL A 145 -7.95 8.83 12.68
CA VAL A 145 -8.89 8.45 11.62
C VAL A 145 -9.04 9.56 10.60
N GLY A 146 -8.60 9.29 9.37
CA GLY A 146 -8.92 10.10 8.20
C GLY A 146 -10.27 9.72 7.59
N VAL A 147 -10.87 10.65 6.85
CA VAL A 147 -12.12 10.41 6.12
C VAL A 147 -11.88 9.38 5.02
N PRO A 148 -12.56 8.22 5.04
CA PRO A 148 -12.27 7.13 4.10
C PRO A 148 -12.64 7.46 2.64
N GLY A 149 -11.77 7.07 1.70
CA GLY A 149 -11.97 7.31 0.27
C GLY A 149 -12.22 6.08 -0.59
N THR A 150 -12.02 4.87 -0.05
CA THR A 150 -12.11 3.60 -0.81
C THR A 150 -13.43 3.46 -1.57
N LEU A 151 -14.56 3.69 -0.91
CA LEU A 151 -15.87 3.43 -1.51
C LEU A 151 -16.19 4.39 -2.67
N LEU A 152 -15.83 5.69 -2.54
CA LEU A 152 -15.96 6.64 -3.66
C LEU A 152 -15.01 6.30 -4.80
N THR A 153 -13.79 5.79 -4.51
CA THR A 153 -12.87 5.31 -5.55
C THR A 153 -13.49 4.20 -6.38
N TRP A 154 -14.14 3.22 -5.75
CA TRP A 154 -14.83 2.14 -6.46
C TRP A 154 -15.98 2.66 -7.31
N GLU A 155 -16.83 3.52 -6.75
CA GLU A 155 -17.95 4.14 -7.48
C GLU A 155 -17.48 4.92 -8.70
N ALA A 156 -16.47 5.78 -8.53
CA ALA A 156 -15.93 6.61 -9.60
C ALA A 156 -15.27 5.78 -10.70
N ALA A 157 -14.46 4.77 -10.34
CA ALA A 157 -13.84 3.87 -11.31
C ALA A 157 -14.88 3.09 -12.13
N LEU A 158 -15.88 2.51 -11.47
CA LEU A 158 -16.96 1.77 -12.12
C LEU A 158 -17.80 2.67 -13.03
N ARG A 159 -18.17 3.87 -12.59
CA ARG A 159 -18.96 4.82 -13.38
C ARG A 159 -18.22 5.31 -14.63
N THR A 160 -16.90 5.47 -14.52
CA THR A 160 -16.11 6.06 -15.60
C THR A 160 -15.66 5.01 -16.61
N TRP A 161 -15.24 3.85 -16.14
CA TRP A 161 -14.59 2.83 -16.98
C TRP A 161 -15.16 1.43 -16.82
N GLY A 162 -15.96 1.16 -15.76
CA GLY A 162 -16.57 -0.14 -15.53
C GLY A 162 -17.72 -0.45 -16.49
N THR A 163 -18.13 -1.71 -16.49
CA THR A 163 -19.32 -2.20 -17.21
C THR A 163 -20.40 -2.74 -16.27
N ARG A 164 -20.09 -2.80 -14.97
CA ARG A 164 -20.99 -3.28 -13.91
C ARG A 164 -21.26 -2.19 -12.88
N SER A 165 -22.40 -2.31 -12.21
CA SER A 165 -22.73 -1.44 -11.09
C SER A 165 -21.93 -1.81 -9.83
N LEU A 166 -21.82 -0.86 -8.89
CA LEU A 166 -21.24 -1.11 -7.57
C LEU A 166 -21.97 -2.26 -6.86
N ALA A 167 -23.30 -2.31 -6.95
CA ALA A 167 -24.12 -3.37 -6.36
C ALA A 167 -23.76 -4.76 -6.89
N GLU A 168 -23.49 -4.88 -8.19
CA GLU A 168 -23.04 -6.14 -8.79
C GLU A 168 -21.65 -6.53 -8.36
N SER A 169 -20.73 -5.56 -8.28
CA SER A 169 -19.34 -5.75 -7.88
C SER A 169 -19.21 -6.17 -6.41
N LEU A 170 -20.13 -5.74 -5.54
CA LEU A 170 -20.16 -6.12 -4.11
C LEU A 170 -20.72 -7.52 -3.85
N ARG A 171 -21.49 -8.12 -4.77
CA ARG A 171 -22.13 -9.44 -4.55
C ARG A 171 -21.17 -10.56 -4.15
N PRO A 172 -19.98 -10.71 -4.76
CA PRO A 172 -19.02 -11.73 -4.32
C PRO A 172 -18.56 -11.52 -2.88
N ALA A 173 -18.17 -10.30 -2.51
CA ALA A 173 -17.73 -9.96 -1.16
C ALA A 173 -18.82 -10.20 -0.10
N ILE A 174 -20.08 -9.85 -0.41
CA ILE A 174 -21.24 -10.17 0.45
C ILE A 174 -21.33 -11.68 0.72
N ARG A 175 -21.18 -12.51 -0.32
CA ARG A 175 -21.23 -13.98 -0.16
C ARG A 175 -20.08 -14.51 0.69
N VAL A 176 -18.86 -13.95 0.53
CA VAL A 176 -17.71 -14.36 1.33
C VAL A 176 -17.89 -13.95 2.79
N ALA A 177 -18.38 -12.74 3.06
CA ALA A 177 -18.64 -12.26 4.41
C ALA A 177 -19.72 -13.09 5.13
N ASP A 178 -20.81 -13.46 4.43
CA ASP A 178 -21.88 -14.30 4.99
C ASP A 178 -21.48 -15.76 5.23
N LYS A 179 -20.88 -16.38 4.21
CA LYS A 179 -20.54 -17.80 4.27
C LYS A 179 -19.27 -18.05 5.07
N GLY A 180 -18.41 -17.04 5.10
CA GLY A 180 -17.08 -17.10 5.70
C GLY A 180 -16.02 -17.65 4.74
N PHE A 181 -14.79 -17.57 5.19
CA PHE A 181 -13.61 -18.10 4.55
C PHE A 181 -12.75 -18.85 5.58
N ALA A 182 -11.86 -19.71 5.11
CA ALA A 182 -10.95 -20.43 5.99
C ALA A 182 -9.85 -19.48 6.49
N VAL A 183 -9.67 -19.42 7.81
CA VAL A 183 -8.58 -18.68 8.44
C VAL A 183 -7.24 -19.30 8.03
N ASP A 184 -6.35 -18.53 7.48
CA ASP A 184 -4.98 -18.92 7.19
C ASP A 184 -4.01 -18.51 8.31
N ALA A 185 -2.74 -18.86 8.15
CA ALA A 185 -1.69 -18.55 9.13
C ALA A 185 -1.45 -17.03 9.24
N THR A 186 -1.53 -16.30 8.13
CA THR A 186 -1.32 -14.84 8.06
C THR A 186 -2.42 -14.10 8.79
N PHE A 187 -3.69 -14.41 8.51
CA PHE A 187 -4.83 -13.84 9.22
C PHE A 187 -4.72 -14.06 10.73
N ARG A 188 -4.45 -15.31 11.14
CA ARG A 188 -4.27 -15.65 12.57
C ARG A 188 -3.14 -14.86 13.20
N GLN A 189 -1.98 -14.76 12.53
CA GLN A 189 -0.83 -14.04 13.05
C GLN A 189 -1.15 -12.55 13.20
N GLN A 190 -1.80 -11.93 12.22
CA GLN A 190 -2.21 -10.52 12.29
C GLN A 190 -3.19 -10.26 13.46
N VAL A 191 -4.12 -11.17 13.73
CA VAL A 191 -4.98 -11.08 14.92
C VAL A 191 -4.16 -11.19 16.21
N ARG A 192 -3.21 -12.13 16.29
CA ARG A 192 -2.35 -12.30 17.47
C ARG A 192 -1.51 -11.07 17.77
N ASP A 193 -0.91 -10.48 16.73
CA ASP A 193 -0.06 -9.30 16.83
C ASP A 193 -0.85 -8.07 17.30
N ASN A 194 -2.13 -7.98 16.96
CA ASN A 194 -3.03 -6.91 17.36
C ASN A 194 -3.92 -7.26 18.56
N ALA A 195 -3.79 -8.44 19.17
CA ALA A 195 -4.71 -8.92 20.19
C ALA A 195 -4.83 -7.98 21.42
N ALA A 196 -3.73 -7.32 21.81
CA ALA A 196 -3.74 -6.37 22.92
C ALA A 196 -4.61 -5.15 22.63
N VAL A 197 -4.53 -4.60 21.42
CA VAL A 197 -5.31 -3.42 21.01
C VAL A 197 -6.75 -3.80 20.63
N PHE A 198 -6.97 -4.95 20.00
CA PHE A 198 -8.30 -5.44 19.65
C PHE A 198 -9.15 -5.72 20.90
N ALA A 199 -8.52 -6.18 21.99
CA ALA A 199 -9.20 -6.43 23.27
C ALA A 199 -9.70 -5.15 23.95
N GLN A 200 -9.29 -3.97 23.52
CA GLN A 200 -9.76 -2.70 24.10
C GLN A 200 -11.16 -2.32 23.62
N PHE A 201 -11.60 -2.83 22.47
CA PHE A 201 -12.83 -2.40 21.80
C PHE A 201 -13.80 -3.58 21.70
N ALA A 202 -14.98 -3.46 22.34
CA ALA A 202 -15.96 -4.56 22.41
C ALA A 202 -16.36 -5.12 21.02
N PRO A 203 -16.68 -4.30 19.98
CA PRO A 203 -17.03 -4.81 18.65
C PRO A 203 -15.87 -5.54 17.96
N THR A 204 -14.65 -5.05 18.17
CA THR A 204 -13.44 -5.62 17.57
C THR A 204 -13.07 -6.95 18.22
N ALA A 205 -13.13 -7.00 19.55
CA ALA A 205 -12.89 -8.22 20.30
C ALA A 205 -13.92 -9.30 19.95
N GLN A 206 -15.20 -8.92 19.83
CA GLN A 206 -16.26 -9.85 19.43
C GLN A 206 -16.01 -10.44 18.03
N LEU A 207 -15.53 -9.65 17.08
CA LEU A 207 -15.31 -10.10 15.70
C LEU A 207 -14.03 -10.92 15.54
N PHE A 208 -12.90 -10.49 16.13
CA PHE A 208 -11.57 -11.05 15.85
C PHE A 208 -10.96 -11.88 16.99
N LEU A 209 -11.52 -11.77 18.19
CA LEU A 209 -11.04 -12.51 19.38
C LEU A 209 -12.17 -13.34 20.01
N PRO A 210 -12.83 -14.24 19.26
CA PRO A 210 -13.83 -15.11 19.86
C PRO A 210 -13.21 -15.86 21.05
N ASP A 211 -13.90 -15.89 22.19
CA ASP A 211 -13.39 -16.45 23.46
C ASP A 211 -12.04 -15.85 23.92
N GLY A 212 -11.76 -14.58 23.55
CA GLY A 212 -10.53 -13.85 23.90
C GLY A 212 -9.28 -14.32 23.17
N ARG A 213 -9.39 -15.12 22.10
CA ARG A 213 -8.27 -15.70 21.35
C ARG A 213 -8.42 -15.50 19.85
N ALA A 214 -7.27 -15.46 19.16
CA ALA A 214 -7.25 -15.50 17.70
C ALA A 214 -7.86 -16.81 17.18
N PRO A 215 -8.65 -16.76 16.10
CA PRO A 215 -9.25 -17.96 15.51
C PRO A 215 -8.19 -18.95 15.02
N GLU A 216 -8.51 -20.25 15.07
CA GLU A 216 -7.59 -21.31 14.64
C GLU A 216 -7.48 -21.37 13.12
N VAL A 217 -6.27 -21.71 12.62
CA VAL A 217 -6.05 -21.94 11.19
C VAL A 217 -6.96 -23.08 10.71
N GLY A 218 -7.62 -22.85 9.57
CA GLY A 218 -8.62 -23.77 9.01
C GLY A 218 -10.03 -23.58 9.55
N SER A 219 -10.23 -22.81 10.63
CA SER A 219 -11.58 -22.45 11.09
C SER A 219 -12.25 -21.47 10.12
N THR A 220 -13.58 -21.40 10.16
CA THR A 220 -14.33 -20.47 9.32
C THR A 220 -14.54 -19.14 10.04
N HIS A 221 -14.00 -18.06 9.46
CA HIS A 221 -14.30 -16.69 9.90
C HIS A 221 -15.45 -16.10 9.07
N ARG A 222 -16.43 -15.51 9.76
CA ARG A 222 -17.62 -14.86 9.16
C ARG A 222 -17.73 -13.43 9.66
N ASN A 223 -18.29 -12.56 8.79
CA ASN A 223 -18.55 -11.17 9.12
C ASN A 223 -19.92 -10.74 8.59
N PRO A 224 -21.01 -11.15 9.25
CA PRO A 224 -22.37 -10.82 8.81
C PRO A 224 -22.65 -9.32 8.83
N ASP A 225 -22.09 -8.55 9.77
CA ASP A 225 -22.26 -7.10 9.85
C ASP A 225 -21.69 -6.40 8.61
N LEU A 226 -20.52 -6.85 8.10
CA LEU A 226 -19.96 -6.33 6.86
C LEU A 226 -20.80 -6.73 5.65
N ALA A 227 -21.33 -7.95 5.63
CA ALA A 227 -22.25 -8.37 4.58
C ALA A 227 -23.50 -7.47 4.53
N ASP A 228 -24.09 -7.15 5.68
CA ASP A 228 -25.26 -6.26 5.77
C ASP A 228 -24.91 -4.82 5.40
N THR A 229 -23.72 -4.36 5.76
CA THR A 229 -23.19 -3.05 5.34
C THR A 229 -23.05 -2.98 3.81
N TYR A 230 -22.45 -3.97 3.17
CA TYR A 230 -22.37 -4.03 1.70
C TYR A 230 -23.76 -4.17 1.04
N ARG A 231 -24.71 -4.89 1.63
CA ARG A 231 -26.10 -4.92 1.15
C ARG A 231 -26.76 -3.55 1.24
N LEU A 232 -26.53 -2.80 2.32
CA LEU A 232 -27.07 -1.45 2.47
C LEU A 232 -26.50 -0.52 1.40
N ILE A 233 -25.18 -0.56 1.15
CA ILE A 233 -24.50 0.19 0.10
C ILE A 233 -25.05 -0.24 -1.29
N SER A 234 -25.22 -1.54 -1.54
CA SER A 234 -25.78 -2.04 -2.80
C SER A 234 -27.20 -1.51 -3.10
N ARG A 235 -28.00 -1.26 -2.05
CA ARG A 235 -29.38 -0.74 -2.20
C ARG A 235 -29.46 0.79 -2.27
N ARG A 236 -28.60 1.51 -1.55
CA ARG A 236 -28.70 2.96 -1.36
C ARG A 236 -27.56 3.76 -2.00
N GLY A 237 -26.60 3.07 -2.62
CA GLY A 237 -25.37 3.70 -3.15
C GLY A 237 -24.43 4.19 -2.06
N VAL A 238 -23.41 4.90 -2.49
CA VAL A 238 -22.35 5.46 -1.62
C VAL A 238 -22.87 6.49 -0.61
N ASN A 239 -24.02 7.12 -0.88
CA ASN A 239 -24.63 8.07 0.04
C ASN A 239 -25.00 7.43 1.39
N ALA A 240 -25.26 6.10 1.43
CA ALA A 240 -25.45 5.38 2.69
C ALA A 240 -24.23 5.49 3.62
N PHE A 241 -23.04 5.63 3.03
CA PHE A 241 -21.76 5.73 3.75
C PHE A 241 -21.42 7.20 4.06
N TYR A 242 -21.48 8.10 3.08
CA TYR A 242 -20.98 9.46 3.25
C TYR A 242 -22.01 10.42 3.86
N GLU A 243 -23.30 10.23 3.61
CA GLU A 243 -24.37 11.12 4.06
C GLU A 243 -25.43 10.39 4.91
N GLY A 244 -25.34 9.07 5.01
CA GLY A 244 -26.33 8.20 5.61
C GLY A 244 -25.91 7.56 6.93
N PRO A 245 -26.60 6.48 7.32
CA PRO A 245 -26.44 5.87 8.64
C PRO A 245 -25.04 5.30 8.88
N ILE A 246 -24.33 4.83 7.85
CA ILE A 246 -22.98 4.31 8.03
C ILE A 246 -22.03 5.44 8.44
N GLY A 247 -22.13 6.61 7.79
CA GLY A 247 -21.34 7.79 8.15
C GLY A 247 -21.64 8.31 9.56
N ALA A 248 -22.90 8.25 9.99
CA ALA A 248 -23.25 8.60 11.37
C ALA A 248 -22.58 7.65 12.38
N ASP A 249 -22.55 6.34 12.10
CA ASP A 249 -21.91 5.36 12.97
C ASP A 249 -20.38 5.50 12.98
N ILE A 250 -19.76 5.85 11.83
CA ILE A 250 -18.32 6.18 11.76
C ILE A 250 -18.02 7.39 12.66
N ALA A 251 -18.74 8.49 12.49
CA ALA A 251 -18.52 9.71 13.29
C ALA A 251 -18.72 9.43 14.79
N ALA A 252 -19.77 8.69 15.15
CA ALA A 252 -20.02 8.31 16.53
C ALA A 252 -18.89 7.44 17.11
N THR A 253 -18.36 6.50 16.33
CA THR A 253 -17.23 5.64 16.74
C THR A 253 -15.96 6.44 16.99
N VAL A 254 -15.65 7.39 16.11
CA VAL A 254 -14.46 8.25 16.24
C VAL A 254 -14.56 9.20 17.42
N GLN A 255 -15.73 9.82 17.61
CA GLN A 255 -15.96 10.78 18.70
C GLN A 255 -16.15 10.12 20.06
N ARG A 256 -16.59 8.88 20.09
CA ARG A 256 -16.80 8.07 21.29
C ARG A 256 -16.33 6.64 21.03
N PRO A 257 -15.00 6.40 21.09
CA PRO A 257 -14.44 5.08 20.89
C PRO A 257 -15.17 4.02 21.72
N PRO A 258 -15.56 2.86 21.13
CA PRO A 258 -16.36 1.83 21.81
C PRO A 258 -15.48 0.96 22.71
N VAL A 259 -14.80 1.60 23.67
CA VAL A 259 -13.92 0.95 24.64
C VAL A 259 -14.75 0.06 25.56
N THR A 260 -14.20 -1.13 25.87
CA THR A 260 -14.82 -2.03 26.87
C THR A 260 -14.34 -1.69 28.28
N ASP A 261 -15.24 -1.76 29.25
CA ASP A 261 -14.92 -1.57 30.67
C ASP A 261 -14.06 -2.71 31.24
N THR A 262 -14.03 -3.88 30.58
CA THR A 262 -13.33 -5.07 31.03
C THR A 262 -12.43 -5.65 29.91
N PRO A 263 -11.36 -4.94 29.52
CA PRO A 263 -10.46 -5.46 28.50
C PRO A 263 -9.74 -6.72 29.00
N THR A 264 -9.70 -7.74 28.15
CA THR A 264 -9.04 -9.03 28.49
C THR A 264 -7.51 -8.95 28.44
N ARG A 265 -6.96 -7.83 27.93
CA ARG A 265 -5.52 -7.56 27.81
C ARG A 265 -5.22 -6.11 28.19
N PRO A 266 -4.08 -5.82 28.84
CA PRO A 266 -3.69 -4.45 29.17
C PRO A 266 -3.28 -3.67 27.92
N TRP A 267 -3.56 -2.35 27.94
CA TRP A 267 -3.06 -1.35 26.99
C TRP A 267 -2.55 -0.15 27.78
N PRO A 268 -1.28 0.30 27.57
CA PRO A 268 -0.65 1.28 28.47
C PRO A 268 -1.03 2.74 28.19
N HIS A 269 -1.75 3.01 27.10
CA HIS A 269 -2.03 4.38 26.68
C HIS A 269 -3.53 4.72 26.78
N PRO A 270 -3.90 5.99 27.02
CA PRO A 270 -5.28 6.44 26.92
C PRO A 270 -5.78 6.35 25.47
N ILE A 271 -7.06 6.02 25.32
CA ILE A 271 -7.75 6.01 24.02
C ILE A 271 -8.48 7.34 23.87
N ARG A 272 -7.97 8.18 22.96
CA ARG A 272 -8.49 9.53 22.77
C ARG A 272 -9.62 9.57 21.75
N PRO A 273 -10.69 10.38 21.98
CA PRO A 273 -11.69 10.68 20.96
C PRO A 273 -11.07 11.49 19.82
N GLY A 274 -11.65 11.38 18.62
CA GLY A 274 -11.31 12.22 17.46
C GLY A 274 -12.41 13.19 17.09
N GLY A 275 -12.12 14.09 16.16
CA GLY A 275 -13.03 15.16 15.76
C GLY A 275 -13.72 14.96 14.41
N LEU A 276 -13.65 13.76 13.80
CA LEU A 276 -14.32 13.46 12.53
C LEU A 276 -15.85 13.54 12.69
N THR A 277 -16.50 14.28 11.78
CA THR A 277 -17.95 14.50 11.79
C THR A 277 -18.62 13.95 10.52
N THR A 278 -19.95 13.85 10.54
CA THR A 278 -20.74 13.54 9.35
C THR A 278 -20.58 14.59 8.24
N THR A 279 -20.29 15.85 8.60
CA THR A 279 -19.99 16.91 7.64
C THR A 279 -18.67 16.67 6.92
N ASP A 280 -17.64 16.16 7.61
CA ASP A 280 -16.37 15.82 6.97
C ASP A 280 -16.55 14.68 5.96
N LEU A 281 -17.35 13.68 6.32
CA LEU A 281 -17.71 12.57 5.40
C LEU A 281 -18.47 13.08 4.17
N ALA A 282 -19.52 13.91 4.37
CA ALA A 282 -20.33 14.45 3.27
C ALA A 282 -19.55 15.37 2.32
N ARG A 283 -18.47 15.98 2.80
CA ARG A 283 -17.60 16.88 2.02
C ARG A 283 -16.39 16.21 1.42
N TYR A 284 -16.20 14.91 1.63
CA TYR A 284 -15.07 14.21 1.06
C TYR A 284 -15.19 14.13 -0.47
N GLU A 285 -14.13 14.52 -1.15
CA GLU A 285 -14.05 14.51 -2.62
C GLU A 285 -12.83 13.72 -3.08
N LEU A 286 -13.00 12.92 -4.13
CA LEU A 286 -11.89 12.30 -4.84
C LEU A 286 -11.09 13.36 -5.62
N ARG A 287 -9.81 13.06 -5.82
CA ARG A 287 -8.97 13.84 -6.75
C ARG A 287 -8.54 12.96 -7.92
N PHE A 288 -8.33 13.58 -9.07
CA PHE A 288 -7.93 12.92 -10.32
C PHE A 288 -6.66 13.60 -10.86
N PRO A 289 -5.54 13.52 -10.13
CA PRO A 289 -4.31 14.16 -10.58
C PRO A 289 -3.79 13.51 -11.86
N ALA A 290 -2.99 14.22 -12.65
CA ALA A 290 -2.21 13.58 -13.70
C ALA A 290 -1.22 12.60 -13.07
N PRO A 291 -0.99 11.42 -13.69
CA PRO A 291 0.04 10.50 -13.22
C PRO A 291 1.42 11.16 -13.27
N THR A 292 2.35 10.71 -12.43
CA THR A 292 3.78 10.98 -12.67
C THR A 292 4.22 10.23 -13.92
N HIS A 293 5.22 10.78 -14.61
CA HIS A 293 5.80 10.16 -15.81
C HIS A 293 7.31 10.33 -15.79
N SER A 294 8.01 9.25 -16.07
CA SER A 294 9.46 9.20 -16.30
C SER A 294 9.74 8.30 -17.49
N ASP A 295 10.71 8.66 -18.32
CA ASP A 295 11.29 7.76 -19.31
C ASP A 295 12.43 6.97 -18.64
N TYR A 296 12.45 5.65 -18.80
CA TYR A 296 13.51 4.80 -18.26
C TYR A 296 13.86 3.69 -19.24
N ARG A 297 15.07 3.69 -19.79
CA ARG A 297 15.53 2.73 -20.80
C ARG A 297 14.60 2.67 -22.03
N GLY A 298 13.93 3.78 -22.33
CA GLY A 298 12.95 3.88 -23.41
C GLY A 298 11.57 3.32 -23.08
N TYR A 299 11.31 2.98 -21.81
CA TYR A 299 9.97 2.69 -21.30
C TYR A 299 9.36 3.94 -20.67
N ASP A 300 8.05 4.13 -20.87
CA ASP A 300 7.28 5.15 -20.16
C ASP A 300 6.82 4.57 -18.81
N VAL A 301 7.29 5.12 -17.70
CA VAL A 301 6.93 4.69 -16.35
C VAL A 301 5.94 5.68 -15.75
N TYR A 302 4.73 5.21 -15.47
CA TYR A 302 3.66 6.00 -14.87
C TYR A 302 3.39 5.56 -13.44
N GLY A 303 3.30 6.51 -12.52
CA GLY A 303 2.97 6.28 -11.13
C GLY A 303 1.95 7.27 -10.58
N MET A 304 1.63 7.12 -9.29
CA MET A 304 0.70 8.03 -8.61
C MET A 304 1.41 9.32 -8.19
N SER A 305 0.77 10.46 -8.47
CA SER A 305 1.22 11.78 -8.02
C SER A 305 0.82 12.06 -6.57
N THR A 306 1.18 13.24 -6.02
CA THR A 306 0.82 13.65 -4.65
C THR A 306 -0.69 13.55 -4.37
N PRO A 307 -1.07 13.13 -3.15
CA PRO A 307 -0.27 12.98 -1.93
C PRO A 307 0.59 11.70 -1.86
N SER A 308 0.55 10.81 -2.87
CA SER A 308 1.56 9.77 -2.97
C SER A 308 2.91 10.40 -3.34
N SER A 309 3.94 9.97 -2.66
CA SER A 309 5.33 10.25 -3.01
C SER A 309 5.95 9.11 -3.84
N GLY A 310 5.18 8.01 -4.02
CA GLY A 310 5.67 6.81 -4.65
C GLY A 310 6.09 7.02 -6.10
N GLY A 311 5.21 7.57 -6.92
CA GLY A 311 5.51 7.80 -8.32
C GLY A 311 6.66 8.81 -8.52
N THR A 312 6.76 9.84 -7.66
CA THR A 312 7.87 10.80 -7.72
C THR A 312 9.20 10.14 -7.32
N ALA A 313 9.24 9.43 -6.17
CA ALA A 313 10.50 8.85 -5.70
C ALA A 313 10.98 7.67 -6.58
N VAL A 314 10.07 6.85 -7.10
CA VAL A 314 10.43 5.80 -8.07
C VAL A 314 10.95 6.43 -9.37
N GLY A 315 10.24 7.42 -9.93
CA GLY A 315 10.64 8.08 -11.17
C GLY A 315 11.97 8.82 -11.05
N GLU A 316 12.19 9.55 -9.95
CA GLU A 316 13.46 10.24 -9.69
C GLU A 316 14.63 9.25 -9.56
N ALA A 317 14.45 8.16 -8.79
CA ALA A 317 15.48 7.13 -8.67
C ALA A 317 15.80 6.49 -10.02
N LEU A 318 14.79 6.20 -10.85
CA LEU A 318 14.99 5.66 -12.19
C LEU A 318 15.75 6.65 -13.09
N ASN A 319 15.40 7.96 -13.08
CA ASN A 319 16.10 8.98 -13.86
C ASN A 319 17.58 9.12 -13.41
N ILE A 320 17.88 8.98 -12.11
CA ILE A 320 19.26 8.94 -11.61
C ILE A 320 19.97 7.69 -12.14
N MET A 321 19.33 6.52 -12.06
CA MET A 321 19.88 5.25 -12.53
C MET A 321 20.07 5.21 -14.05
N GLU A 322 19.27 5.98 -14.82
CA GLU A 322 19.38 6.09 -16.30
C GLU A 322 20.77 6.53 -16.75
N ARG A 323 21.51 7.24 -15.91
CA ARG A 323 22.84 7.77 -16.21
C ARG A 323 23.94 6.71 -16.24
N PHE A 324 23.66 5.50 -15.76
CA PHE A 324 24.62 4.39 -15.64
C PHE A 324 24.22 3.23 -16.55
N ASP A 325 25.16 2.58 -17.21
CA ASP A 325 24.90 1.33 -17.97
C ASP A 325 24.88 0.13 -17.00
N LEU A 326 23.79 0.01 -16.23
CA LEU A 326 23.66 -1.00 -15.19
C LEU A 326 23.62 -2.43 -15.73
N SER A 327 23.37 -2.63 -17.03
CA SER A 327 23.39 -3.94 -17.66
C SER A 327 24.81 -4.50 -17.82
N ARG A 328 25.82 -3.62 -17.91
CA ARG A 328 27.24 -3.96 -18.04
C ARG A 328 28.06 -3.73 -16.77
N THR A 329 27.51 -2.95 -15.84
CA THR A 329 28.15 -2.70 -14.54
C THR A 329 28.19 -4.00 -13.72
N PRO A 330 29.29 -4.28 -12.99
CA PRO A 330 29.37 -5.43 -12.10
C PRO A 330 28.17 -5.50 -11.14
N PRO A 331 27.65 -6.68 -10.80
CA PRO A 331 26.40 -6.81 -10.03
C PRO A 331 26.37 -6.03 -8.72
N ALA A 332 27.43 -6.08 -7.91
CA ALA A 332 27.50 -5.36 -6.64
C ALA A 332 27.54 -3.84 -6.83
N GLU A 333 28.26 -3.34 -7.83
CA GLU A 333 28.28 -1.92 -8.17
C GLU A 333 26.92 -1.43 -8.71
N ALA A 334 26.27 -2.20 -9.58
CA ALA A 334 24.94 -1.88 -10.08
C ALA A 334 23.91 -1.83 -8.94
N LEU A 335 24.01 -2.76 -7.99
CA LEU A 335 23.15 -2.77 -6.80
C LEU A 335 23.49 -1.60 -5.86
N SER A 336 24.76 -1.21 -5.73
CA SER A 336 25.17 -0.02 -4.99
C SER A 336 24.56 1.26 -5.60
N VAL A 337 24.61 1.42 -6.93
CA VAL A 337 23.95 2.54 -7.64
C VAL A 337 22.44 2.57 -7.37
N HIS A 338 21.78 1.41 -7.41
CA HIS A 338 20.34 1.31 -7.08
C HIS A 338 20.05 1.81 -5.65
N LEU A 339 20.87 1.41 -4.68
CA LEU A 339 20.71 1.84 -3.28
C LEU A 339 20.99 3.33 -3.11
N ASP A 340 21.99 3.86 -3.80
CA ASP A 340 22.32 5.29 -3.77
C ASP A 340 21.24 6.15 -4.42
N ALA A 341 20.74 5.76 -5.58
CA ALA A 341 19.62 6.42 -6.25
C ALA A 341 18.36 6.43 -5.35
N SER A 342 18.08 5.31 -4.69
CA SER A 342 16.99 5.23 -3.72
C SER A 342 17.20 6.19 -2.54
N ALA A 343 18.41 6.28 -1.98
CA ALA A 343 18.71 7.20 -0.88
C ALA A 343 18.52 8.65 -1.28
N LEU A 344 19.00 9.04 -2.46
CA LEU A 344 18.86 10.38 -3.02
C LEU A 344 17.39 10.77 -3.20
N ALA A 345 16.60 9.90 -3.83
CA ALA A 345 15.16 10.10 -4.03
C ALA A 345 14.39 10.20 -2.70
N PHE A 346 14.80 9.44 -1.67
CA PHE A 346 14.21 9.57 -0.33
C PHE A 346 14.61 10.86 0.40
N ALA A 347 15.83 11.37 0.18
CA ALA A 347 16.24 12.68 0.70
C ALA A 347 15.33 13.78 0.15
N ASP A 348 15.14 13.79 -1.16
CA ASP A 348 14.33 14.79 -1.85
C ASP A 348 12.84 14.65 -1.56
N ARG A 349 12.32 13.41 -1.54
CA ARG A 349 10.96 13.10 -1.10
C ARG A 349 10.64 13.68 0.28
N ASN A 350 11.54 13.49 1.24
CA ASN A 350 11.30 13.93 2.61
C ASN A 350 11.28 15.45 2.73
N ALA A 351 12.10 16.13 1.93
CA ALA A 351 12.22 17.58 1.94
C ALA A 351 11.08 18.31 1.18
N TYR A 352 10.61 17.72 0.08
CA TYR A 352 9.83 18.48 -0.90
C TYR A 352 8.43 17.92 -1.17
N VAL A 353 8.17 16.63 -0.88
CA VAL A 353 6.95 15.96 -1.33
C VAL A 353 5.91 15.82 -0.21
N GLY A 354 4.70 16.33 -0.44
CA GLY A 354 3.54 16.21 0.43
C GLY A 354 2.27 16.68 -0.28
N ASP A 355 1.14 16.63 0.40
CA ASP A 355 -0.12 17.14 -0.16
C ASP A 355 -0.02 18.67 -0.33
N GLY A 356 -0.30 19.15 -1.53
CA GLY A 356 -0.15 20.56 -1.90
C GLY A 356 1.24 20.93 -2.45
N THR A 357 2.16 19.97 -2.63
CA THR A 357 3.43 20.22 -3.33
C THR A 357 3.15 20.82 -4.72
N HIS A 358 3.81 21.95 -4.98
CA HIS A 358 3.56 22.68 -6.24
C HIS A 358 3.98 21.85 -7.46
N PRO A 359 3.20 21.80 -8.55
CA PRO A 359 3.49 20.96 -9.72
C PRO A 359 4.86 21.20 -10.38
N ARG A 360 5.45 22.39 -10.22
CA ARG A 360 6.81 22.66 -10.72
C ARG A 360 7.87 21.87 -9.97
N VAL A 361 7.71 21.72 -8.65
CA VAL A 361 8.61 20.91 -7.83
C VAL A 361 8.60 19.46 -8.31
N LEU A 362 7.41 18.89 -8.53
CA LEU A 362 7.31 17.51 -9.03
C LEU A 362 7.93 17.36 -10.42
N ARG A 363 7.72 18.32 -11.32
CA ARG A 363 8.34 18.27 -12.66
C ARG A 363 9.86 18.43 -12.62
N GLU A 364 10.38 19.22 -11.68
CA GLU A 364 11.82 19.39 -11.53
C GLU A 364 12.47 18.13 -10.99
N LEU A 365 11.92 17.52 -9.92
CA LEU A 365 12.39 16.25 -9.34
C LEU A 365 12.40 15.11 -10.39
N LEU A 366 11.45 15.12 -11.33
CA LEU A 366 11.33 14.13 -12.40
C LEU A 366 12.06 14.51 -13.69
N SER A 367 12.86 15.57 -13.69
CA SER A 367 13.59 16.00 -14.90
C SER A 367 14.97 15.35 -15.01
N ASP A 368 15.40 15.08 -16.24
CA ASP A 368 16.75 14.57 -16.53
C ASP A 368 17.83 15.55 -16.08
N GLN A 369 17.53 16.87 -16.15
CA GLN A 369 18.46 17.89 -15.70
C GLN A 369 18.70 17.79 -14.19
N TYR A 370 17.66 17.57 -13.39
CA TYR A 370 17.79 17.40 -11.95
C TYR A 370 18.49 16.07 -11.63
N ALA A 371 18.10 14.99 -12.27
CA ALA A 371 18.76 13.70 -12.15
C ALA A 371 20.26 13.77 -12.49
N ALA A 372 20.65 14.62 -13.46
CA ALA A 372 22.05 14.84 -13.78
C ALA A 372 22.84 15.40 -12.60
N THR A 373 22.28 16.34 -11.85
CA THR A 373 22.94 16.90 -10.65
C THR A 373 22.98 15.92 -9.48
N ARG A 374 22.01 15.00 -9.39
CA ARG A 374 21.95 13.99 -8.34
C ARG A 374 22.80 12.76 -8.64
N GLY A 375 23.01 12.44 -9.91
CA GLY A 375 23.76 11.28 -10.39
C GLY A 375 25.27 11.55 -10.57
N GLU A 376 25.85 12.56 -9.96
CA GLU A 376 27.30 12.85 -10.01
C GLU A 376 28.07 12.01 -8.97
N PHE A 377 28.08 10.69 -9.15
CA PHE A 377 28.85 9.74 -8.33
C PHE A 377 29.30 8.53 -9.14
N GLU A 378 30.28 7.78 -8.65
CA GLU A 378 30.84 6.62 -9.34
C GLU A 378 30.25 5.30 -8.81
N PRO A 379 29.93 4.32 -9.66
CA PRO A 379 29.34 3.04 -9.24
C PRO A 379 30.15 2.26 -8.18
N GLY A 380 31.47 2.36 -8.24
CA GLY A 380 32.37 1.67 -7.32
C GLY A 380 32.57 2.33 -5.95
N SER A 381 31.84 3.42 -5.64
CA SER A 381 31.98 4.14 -4.38
C SER A 381 30.63 4.67 -3.90
N ALA A 382 30.12 4.07 -2.81
CA ALA A 382 28.83 4.45 -2.26
C ALA A 382 28.83 5.86 -1.64
N LEU A 383 27.73 6.57 -1.82
CA LEU A 383 27.52 7.89 -1.21
C LEU A 383 27.41 7.78 0.32
N PRO A 384 27.90 8.77 1.08
CA PRO A 384 27.65 8.83 2.53
C PRO A 384 26.14 8.89 2.84
N LYS A 385 25.73 8.25 3.93
CA LYS A 385 24.33 8.25 4.40
C LYS A 385 24.25 8.88 5.80
N PRO A 386 23.19 9.66 6.11
CA PRO A 386 22.18 10.14 5.16
C PRO A 386 22.75 11.18 4.18
N THR A 387 22.25 11.18 2.93
CA THR A 387 22.57 12.23 1.95
C THR A 387 21.69 13.45 2.15
N ALA A 388 22.16 14.64 1.76
CA ALA A 388 21.33 15.83 1.73
C ALA A 388 20.36 15.82 0.55
N PRO A 389 19.17 16.46 0.68
CA PRO A 389 18.32 16.76 -0.45
C PRO A 389 19.07 17.62 -1.47
N GLY A 390 18.72 17.48 -2.74
CA GLY A 390 19.23 18.33 -3.79
C GLY A 390 18.61 19.73 -3.76
N ASN A 391 19.27 20.70 -4.40
CA ASN A 391 18.75 22.06 -4.49
C ASN A 391 17.84 22.18 -5.70
N LEU A 392 16.57 22.58 -5.46
CA LEU A 392 15.64 22.93 -6.52
C LEU A 392 15.89 24.35 -7.03
N ALA A 393 15.53 24.63 -8.26
CA ALA A 393 15.68 25.97 -8.84
C ALA A 393 14.63 26.97 -8.31
N GLY A 394 15.03 28.25 -8.21
CA GLY A 394 14.12 29.34 -7.88
C GLY A 394 13.59 29.33 -6.44
N PRO A 395 12.34 29.80 -6.23
CA PRO A 395 11.81 30.03 -4.86
C PRO A 395 11.51 28.76 -4.07
N TYR A 396 11.60 27.59 -4.68
CA TYR A 396 11.39 26.29 -4.03
C TYR A 396 12.69 25.66 -3.54
N GLY A 397 13.84 26.21 -3.95
CA GLY A 397 15.15 25.80 -3.49
C GLY A 397 15.43 26.35 -2.09
N SER A 398 15.71 25.47 -1.15
CA SER A 398 16.29 25.81 0.14
C SER A 398 17.37 24.79 0.46
N VAL A 399 18.45 25.24 1.07
CA VAL A 399 19.49 24.33 1.55
C VAL A 399 18.91 23.55 2.72
N HIS A 400 18.68 22.28 2.52
CA HIS A 400 18.22 21.37 3.56
C HIS A 400 19.40 20.59 4.13
N PRO A 401 19.53 20.45 5.45
CA PRO A 401 20.53 19.56 6.02
C PRO A 401 20.19 18.11 5.68
N ALA A 402 21.21 17.26 5.60
CA ALA A 402 21.01 15.83 5.52
C ALA A 402 20.24 15.35 6.76
N MET A 403 19.10 14.71 6.54
CA MET A 403 18.26 14.21 7.63
C MET A 403 17.95 12.73 7.42
N PRO A 404 18.13 11.90 8.47
CA PRO A 404 17.71 10.53 8.40
C PRO A 404 16.17 10.45 8.21
N ALA A 405 15.70 9.38 7.59
CA ALA A 405 14.27 9.13 7.47
C ALA A 405 13.64 9.14 8.87
N THR A 406 12.76 10.11 9.12
CA THR A 406 11.98 10.16 10.35
C THR A 406 10.81 9.19 10.21
N GLY A 407 10.82 8.17 11.01
CA GLY A 407 9.75 7.19 11.08
C GLY A 407 10.33 5.80 11.28
N GLY A 408 10.10 5.24 12.47
CA GLY A 408 10.31 3.83 12.74
C GLY A 408 9.59 2.97 11.70
N GLU A 409 9.64 1.66 11.81
CA GLU A 409 8.94 0.70 10.95
C GLU A 409 7.41 0.92 10.98
N LYS A 410 6.97 2.04 10.38
CA LYS A 410 5.58 2.34 10.13
C LYS A 410 5.13 1.50 8.94
N GLY A 411 4.01 0.80 9.07
CA GLY A 411 3.29 0.23 7.96
C GLY A 411 3.82 -1.10 7.42
N LYS A 412 3.55 -2.19 8.14
CA LYS A 412 3.62 -3.55 7.56
C LYS A 412 2.29 -3.96 6.88
N SER A 413 1.30 -3.07 6.85
CA SER A 413 -0.02 -3.28 6.27
C SER A 413 -0.07 -2.77 4.82
N THR A 414 -1.23 -2.45 4.33
CA THR A 414 -1.51 -2.20 2.92
C THR A 414 -1.73 -3.50 2.15
N THR A 415 -2.50 -3.44 1.10
CA THR A 415 -2.63 -4.53 0.14
C THR A 415 -2.51 -3.99 -1.28
N ASN A 416 -2.23 -4.87 -2.22
CA ASN A 416 -2.10 -4.52 -3.63
C ASN A 416 -2.83 -5.53 -4.51
N LEU A 417 -3.35 -5.07 -5.63
CA LEU A 417 -3.90 -5.93 -6.66
C LEU A 417 -3.58 -5.39 -8.06
N THR A 418 -3.30 -6.31 -8.96
CA THR A 418 -3.03 -6.04 -10.37
C THR A 418 -4.03 -6.82 -11.23
N VAL A 419 -4.69 -6.15 -12.15
CA VAL A 419 -5.69 -6.77 -13.04
C VAL A 419 -5.47 -6.32 -14.48
N ALA A 420 -5.52 -7.27 -15.41
CA ALA A 420 -5.54 -7.00 -16.85
C ALA A 420 -6.72 -7.72 -17.51
N ASP A 421 -7.37 -7.09 -18.50
CA ASP A 421 -8.45 -7.71 -19.23
C ASP A 421 -8.08 -8.09 -20.68
N ARG A 422 -9.00 -8.74 -21.37
CA ARG A 422 -8.81 -9.19 -22.75
C ARG A 422 -8.70 -8.05 -23.78
N TRP A 423 -9.09 -6.85 -23.41
CA TRP A 423 -9.02 -5.66 -24.28
C TRP A 423 -7.72 -4.91 -24.11
N GLY A 424 -6.89 -5.28 -23.09
CA GLY A 424 -5.63 -4.65 -22.78
C GLY A 424 -5.71 -3.53 -21.74
N ASN A 425 -6.87 -3.33 -21.11
CA ASN A 425 -6.96 -2.44 -19.96
C ASN A 425 -6.23 -3.02 -18.77
N VAL A 426 -5.62 -2.15 -17.97
CA VAL A 426 -4.84 -2.53 -16.79
C VAL A 426 -5.25 -1.69 -15.60
N VAL A 427 -5.43 -2.34 -14.47
CA VAL A 427 -5.59 -1.70 -13.17
C VAL A 427 -4.44 -2.10 -12.28
N GLU A 428 -3.79 -1.11 -11.68
CA GLU A 428 -2.87 -1.25 -10.57
C GLU A 428 -3.42 -0.47 -9.37
N TYR A 429 -3.80 -1.19 -8.32
CA TYR A 429 -4.50 -0.58 -7.19
C TYR A 429 -3.86 -0.98 -5.87
N THR A 430 -3.30 0.01 -5.17
CA THR A 430 -2.81 -0.13 -3.80
C THR A 430 -3.78 0.53 -2.85
N LEU A 431 -4.27 -0.21 -1.85
CA LEU A 431 -5.27 0.25 -0.89
C LEU A 431 -4.89 -0.16 0.53
N THR A 432 -5.33 0.64 1.52
CA THR A 432 -4.84 0.53 2.90
C THR A 432 -5.86 1.00 3.93
N ILE A 433 -5.61 0.62 5.19
CA ILE A 433 -6.11 1.29 6.41
C ILE A 433 -4.93 1.74 7.30
N GLU A 434 -3.74 1.86 6.75
CA GLU A 434 -2.40 2.22 7.22
C GLU A 434 -1.74 1.05 7.98
N GLN A 435 -1.83 0.93 9.30
CA GLN A 435 -1.24 -0.16 10.08
C GLN A 435 -2.10 -1.43 10.01
N THR A 436 -1.49 -2.59 10.26
CA THR A 436 -2.23 -3.85 10.39
C THR A 436 -3.31 -3.71 11.47
N GLY A 437 -4.58 -3.77 11.06
CA GLY A 437 -5.72 -3.54 11.94
C GLY A 437 -6.11 -2.07 12.14
N GLY A 438 -5.52 -1.15 11.38
CA GLY A 438 -5.86 0.27 11.43
C GLY A 438 -5.70 0.85 12.84
N ASN A 439 -6.68 1.62 13.27
CA ASN A 439 -6.76 2.14 14.63
C ASN A 439 -7.39 1.16 15.64
N ALA A 440 -7.60 -0.09 15.23
CA ALA A 440 -8.23 -1.18 15.99
C ALA A 440 -9.74 -1.04 16.27
N MET A 441 -10.42 -0.01 15.80
CA MET A 441 -11.87 0.17 16.02
C MET A 441 -12.68 -0.41 14.87
N VAL A 442 -13.43 -1.48 15.11
CA VAL A 442 -14.54 -1.90 14.25
C VAL A 442 -15.74 -1.00 14.51
N VAL A 443 -16.34 -0.45 13.45
CA VAL A 443 -17.58 0.33 13.57
C VAL A 443 -18.71 -0.60 14.04
N PRO A 444 -19.36 -0.33 15.20
CA PRO A 444 -20.36 -1.22 15.77
C PRO A 444 -21.50 -1.54 14.80
N GLY A 445 -21.82 -2.83 14.61
CA GLY A 445 -22.86 -3.29 13.69
C GLY A 445 -22.57 -3.07 12.19
N ARG A 446 -21.31 -2.67 11.83
CA ARG A 446 -20.90 -2.44 10.45
C ARG A 446 -19.80 -3.38 9.97
N GLY A 447 -19.05 -3.99 10.87
CA GLY A 447 -18.12 -5.08 10.59
C GLY A 447 -16.84 -4.70 9.84
N PHE A 448 -16.46 -3.42 9.75
CA PHE A 448 -15.20 -2.98 9.15
C PHE A 448 -14.38 -2.12 10.11
N LEU A 449 -13.07 -2.26 10.00
CA LEU A 449 -12.08 -1.47 10.76
C LEU A 449 -11.95 -0.06 10.16
N LEU A 450 -11.70 0.92 11.02
CA LEU A 450 -11.31 2.27 10.63
C LEU A 450 -9.79 2.36 10.46
N ASN A 451 -9.38 3.25 9.58
CA ASN A 451 -7.98 3.55 9.31
C ASN A 451 -7.34 4.33 10.47
N ASN A 452 -6.01 4.30 10.53
CA ASN A 452 -5.20 5.22 11.32
C ASN A 452 -4.30 6.11 10.43
N GLU A 453 -4.80 6.47 9.28
CA GLU A 453 -4.02 7.06 8.19
C GLU A 453 -3.38 8.40 8.56
N LEU A 454 -4.02 9.18 9.45
CA LEU A 454 -3.48 10.49 9.84
C LEU A 454 -2.18 10.39 10.64
N THR A 455 -1.80 9.18 11.13
CA THR A 455 -0.48 8.98 11.74
C THR A 455 0.66 8.97 10.71
N ASP A 456 0.36 8.98 9.42
CA ASP A 456 1.35 9.21 8.36
C ASP A 456 1.79 10.67 8.25
N PHE A 457 1.09 11.62 8.87
CA PHE A 457 1.62 12.97 9.03
C PHE A 457 2.87 13.00 9.91
N SER A 458 3.70 14.01 9.71
CA SER A 458 4.76 14.37 10.65
C SER A 458 4.10 14.99 11.89
N PHE A 459 4.38 14.45 13.08
CA PHE A 459 3.67 14.89 14.29
C PHE A 459 4.12 16.29 14.75
N VAL A 460 5.37 16.65 14.46
CA VAL A 460 5.97 17.94 14.83
C VAL A 460 6.88 18.46 13.72
N GLN A 461 6.98 19.78 13.60
CA GLN A 461 8.00 20.45 12.83
C GLN A 461 9.35 20.27 13.54
N GLN A 462 10.35 19.80 12.81
CA GLN A 462 11.70 19.72 13.38
C GLN A 462 12.31 21.12 13.57
N ALA A 463 12.89 21.36 14.73
CA ALA A 463 13.51 22.63 15.04
C ALA A 463 14.68 22.93 14.10
N GLY A 464 14.70 24.12 13.50
CA GLY A 464 15.75 24.56 12.57
C GLY A 464 15.65 23.96 11.16
N ALA A 465 14.70 23.06 10.90
CA ALA A 465 14.41 22.57 9.56
C ALA A 465 13.44 23.49 8.80
N PRO A 466 13.49 23.54 7.45
CA PRO A 466 12.47 24.17 6.63
C PRO A 466 11.08 23.60 6.91
N PRO A 467 9.99 24.29 6.51
CA PRO A 467 8.62 23.80 6.72
C PRO A 467 8.45 22.39 6.14
N ASP A 468 8.02 21.45 6.99
CA ASP A 468 7.77 20.07 6.56
C ASP A 468 6.48 20.03 5.73
N PRO A 469 6.53 19.56 4.45
CA PRO A 469 5.36 19.48 3.59
C PRO A 469 4.32 18.48 4.09
N ASN A 470 4.61 17.65 5.08
CA ASN A 470 3.75 16.60 5.62
C ASN A 470 3.19 16.89 7.02
N LEU A 471 3.15 18.14 7.46
CA LEU A 471 2.48 18.52 8.72
C LEU A 471 0.95 18.45 8.59
N PRO A 472 0.22 18.09 9.67
CA PRO A 472 -1.24 18.03 9.66
C PRO A 472 -1.89 19.38 9.40
N ALA A 473 -2.99 19.38 8.67
CA ALA A 473 -3.88 20.53 8.50
C ALA A 473 -5.29 20.07 8.11
N PRO A 474 -6.35 20.89 8.34
CA PRO A 474 -7.71 20.56 7.92
C PRO A 474 -7.82 20.21 6.44
N GLY A 475 -8.49 19.10 6.11
CA GLY A 475 -8.71 18.66 4.73
C GLY A 475 -7.48 18.14 4.00
N LYS A 476 -6.29 18.21 4.60
CA LYS A 476 -5.04 17.73 4.02
C LYS A 476 -4.97 16.20 4.05
N ARG A 477 -4.30 15.61 3.06
CA ARG A 477 -4.03 14.17 2.98
C ARG A 477 -2.61 13.89 3.42
N PRO A 478 -2.38 12.91 4.31
CA PRO A 478 -1.01 12.57 4.70
C PRO A 478 -0.25 11.98 3.52
N ARG A 479 1.05 12.28 3.46
CA ARG A 479 1.95 11.73 2.44
C ARG A 479 1.94 10.20 2.50
N SER A 480 1.77 9.58 1.33
CA SER A 480 1.80 8.13 1.17
C SER A 480 3.07 7.65 0.47
N SER A 481 3.44 6.40 0.72
CA SER A 481 4.49 5.69 -0.03
C SER A 481 3.92 4.63 -0.99
N MET A 482 2.60 4.49 -1.10
CA MET A 482 1.97 3.58 -2.06
C MET A 482 2.37 3.96 -3.48
N SER A 483 2.88 2.99 -4.25
CA SER A 483 3.50 3.19 -5.55
C SER A 483 2.91 2.30 -6.63
N PRO A 484 1.58 2.33 -6.88
CA PRO A 484 1.02 1.62 -8.02
C PRO A 484 1.66 2.16 -9.29
N THR A 485 2.27 1.27 -10.08
CA THR A 485 3.09 1.63 -11.23
C THR A 485 2.67 0.86 -12.47
N ILE A 486 2.51 1.56 -13.61
CA ILE A 486 2.27 0.97 -14.93
C ILE A 486 3.39 1.42 -15.86
N VAL A 487 4.03 0.46 -16.50
CA VAL A 487 5.13 0.67 -17.46
C VAL A 487 4.61 0.36 -18.86
N LEU A 488 4.82 1.30 -19.78
CA LEU A 488 4.48 1.11 -21.19
C LEU A 488 5.74 0.96 -22.03
N ASN A 489 5.64 0.17 -23.10
CA ASN A 489 6.63 0.10 -24.18
C ASN A 489 5.94 0.49 -25.49
N ASP A 490 6.41 1.57 -26.13
CA ASP A 490 5.79 2.13 -27.35
C ASP A 490 4.26 2.37 -27.16
N GLY A 491 3.86 2.93 -26.01
CA GLY A 491 2.48 3.26 -25.68
C GLY A 491 1.59 2.06 -25.33
N LYS A 492 2.14 0.84 -25.22
CA LYS A 492 1.41 -0.39 -24.84
C LYS A 492 1.89 -0.90 -23.49
N PRO A 493 1.02 -1.51 -22.67
CA PRO A 493 1.42 -2.09 -21.40
C PRO A 493 2.55 -3.10 -21.57
N PHE A 494 3.62 -2.93 -20.78
CA PHE A 494 4.71 -3.87 -20.63
C PHE A 494 4.63 -4.55 -19.27
N LEU A 495 4.47 -3.76 -18.19
CA LEU A 495 4.45 -4.25 -16.82
C LEU A 495 3.53 -3.37 -15.97
N ALA A 496 2.72 -3.99 -15.12
CA ALA A 496 2.07 -3.33 -14.01
C ALA A 496 2.56 -3.97 -12.71
N VAL A 497 2.88 -3.17 -11.70
CA VAL A 497 3.47 -3.65 -10.44
C VAL A 497 3.15 -2.72 -9.28
N GLY A 498 2.87 -3.31 -8.12
CA GLY A 498 2.73 -2.61 -6.85
C GLY A 498 2.98 -3.55 -5.68
N SER A 499 2.99 -3.00 -4.48
CA SER A 499 3.29 -3.76 -3.26
C SER A 499 2.67 -3.11 -2.03
N PRO A 500 2.29 -3.87 -1.00
CA PRO A 500 2.19 -3.38 0.37
C PRO A 500 3.58 -3.21 1.00
N GLY A 501 3.66 -2.53 2.17
CA GLY A 501 4.90 -2.46 2.94
C GLY A 501 5.23 -1.08 3.54
N GLY A 502 4.28 -0.13 3.61
CA GLY A 502 4.55 1.22 4.10
C GLY A 502 5.65 1.90 3.30
N ALA A 503 6.63 2.54 3.94
CA ALA A 503 7.70 3.25 3.24
C ALA A 503 8.60 2.35 2.39
N THR A 504 8.61 1.03 2.62
CA THR A 504 9.37 0.06 1.80
C THR A 504 8.70 -0.26 0.46
N ILE A 505 7.47 0.19 0.23
CA ILE A 505 6.76 0.01 -1.05
C ILE A 505 7.55 0.62 -2.20
N ILE A 506 8.06 1.84 -2.01
CA ILE A 506 8.86 2.56 -3.03
C ILE A 506 10.08 1.73 -3.44
N THR A 507 10.84 1.25 -2.45
CA THR A 507 12.06 0.46 -2.70
C THR A 507 11.75 -0.92 -3.27
N THR A 508 10.62 -1.53 -2.90
CA THR A 508 10.17 -2.80 -3.45
C THR A 508 9.84 -2.68 -4.94
N VAL A 509 9.03 -1.68 -5.31
CA VAL A 509 8.68 -1.42 -6.72
C VAL A 509 9.93 -1.08 -7.52
N LEU A 510 10.77 -0.18 -7.00
CA LEU A 510 12.02 0.22 -7.66
C LEU A 510 12.96 -0.99 -7.91
N GLN A 511 13.12 -1.88 -6.90
CA GLN A 511 13.98 -3.06 -7.05
C GLN A 511 13.42 -4.08 -8.05
N ILE A 512 12.09 -4.26 -8.12
CA ILE A 512 11.46 -5.14 -9.11
C ILE A 512 11.68 -4.57 -10.53
N LEU A 513 11.53 -3.25 -10.71
CA LEU A 513 11.82 -2.60 -12.00
C LEU A 513 13.29 -2.75 -12.39
N PHE A 514 14.24 -2.49 -11.49
CA PHE A 514 15.67 -2.69 -11.67
C PHE A 514 15.98 -4.14 -12.07
N ASN A 515 15.49 -5.12 -11.30
CA ASN A 515 15.71 -6.53 -11.58
C ASN A 515 15.16 -6.94 -12.95
N ARG A 516 13.95 -6.46 -13.30
CA ARG A 516 13.30 -6.84 -14.56
C ARG A 516 13.91 -6.13 -15.76
N ILE A 517 14.19 -4.84 -15.67
CA ILE A 517 14.60 -4.00 -16.80
C ILE A 517 16.12 -4.03 -16.98
N ASP A 518 16.91 -3.75 -15.94
CA ASP A 518 18.37 -3.66 -16.04
C ASP A 518 19.06 -5.02 -15.93
N ARG A 519 18.56 -5.90 -15.07
CA ARG A 519 19.14 -7.22 -14.84
C ARG A 519 18.50 -8.32 -15.70
N ASN A 520 17.46 -7.96 -16.47
CA ASN A 520 16.72 -8.87 -17.35
C ASN A 520 16.23 -10.17 -16.65
N MET A 521 15.93 -10.06 -15.34
CA MET A 521 15.36 -11.19 -14.60
C MET A 521 13.95 -11.50 -15.11
N PRO A 522 13.55 -12.78 -15.22
CA PRO A 522 12.15 -13.16 -15.39
C PRO A 522 11.27 -12.53 -14.29
N LEU A 523 10.06 -12.07 -14.63
CA LEU A 523 9.20 -11.40 -13.64
C LEU A 523 8.98 -12.22 -12.36
N PRO A 524 8.73 -13.56 -12.40
CA PRO A 524 8.59 -14.34 -11.18
C PRO A 524 9.84 -14.29 -10.29
N GLU A 525 11.03 -14.33 -10.89
CA GLU A 525 12.30 -14.22 -10.18
C GLU A 525 12.54 -12.82 -9.64
N ALA A 526 12.22 -11.76 -10.42
CA ALA A 526 12.35 -10.38 -10.01
C ALA A 526 11.45 -10.05 -8.79
N VAL A 527 10.24 -10.63 -8.72
CA VAL A 527 9.33 -10.51 -7.58
C VAL A 527 9.82 -11.32 -6.38
N ALA A 528 10.35 -12.53 -6.60
CA ALA A 528 10.82 -13.42 -5.54
C ALA A 528 12.18 -13.01 -4.94
N ALA A 529 12.99 -12.25 -5.68
CA ALA A 529 14.36 -11.89 -5.30
C ALA A 529 14.43 -11.31 -3.87
N PRO A 530 15.49 -11.63 -3.10
CA PRO A 530 15.75 -11.01 -1.81
C PRO A 530 15.83 -9.50 -1.91
N ARG A 531 15.32 -8.79 -0.89
CA ARG A 531 15.14 -7.32 -0.94
C ARG A 531 15.96 -6.58 0.09
N ALA A 532 16.39 -5.37 -0.33
CA ALA A 532 16.88 -4.33 0.56
C ALA A 532 16.06 -3.05 0.40
N SER A 533 16.04 -2.23 1.45
CA SER A 533 15.31 -0.97 1.49
C SER A 533 16.20 0.14 2.01
N GLN A 534 16.81 0.90 1.11
CA GLN A 534 17.56 2.10 1.44
C GLN A 534 16.67 3.33 1.32
N ARG A 535 16.36 3.95 2.46
CA ARG A 535 15.47 5.11 2.59
C ARG A 535 16.17 6.34 3.14
N ASN A 536 17.39 6.54 2.68
CA ASN A 536 18.32 7.56 3.18
C ASN A 536 18.72 7.33 4.65
N SER A 537 18.93 6.07 5.01
CA SER A 537 19.31 5.63 6.35
C SER A 537 20.76 5.15 6.39
N ASN A 538 21.44 5.40 7.49
CA ASN A 538 22.73 4.79 7.80
C ASN A 538 22.62 3.37 8.35
N THR A 539 21.40 2.86 8.53
CA THR A 539 21.09 1.47 8.86
C THR A 539 19.93 0.98 7.98
N PRO A 540 20.16 0.74 6.67
CA PRO A 540 19.11 0.28 5.77
C PRO A 540 18.61 -1.11 6.16
N ALA A 541 17.33 -1.41 5.84
CA ALA A 541 16.74 -2.71 6.10
C ALA A 541 17.06 -3.68 4.97
N ALA A 542 17.30 -4.95 5.28
CA ALA A 542 17.37 -6.00 4.26
C ALA A 542 16.91 -7.36 4.80
N GLU A 543 16.47 -8.21 3.89
CA GLU A 543 16.10 -9.60 4.20
C GLU A 543 17.34 -10.44 4.45
N PRO A 544 17.26 -11.52 5.27
CA PRO A 544 18.42 -12.36 5.60
C PRO A 544 19.16 -12.90 4.37
N ALA A 545 18.43 -13.32 3.33
CA ALA A 545 19.05 -13.82 2.10
C ALA A 545 19.79 -12.71 1.33
N PHE A 546 19.24 -11.48 1.28
CA PHE A 546 19.93 -10.33 0.68
C PHE A 546 21.25 -10.02 1.41
N ILE A 547 21.22 -10.03 2.74
CA ILE A 547 22.40 -9.81 3.58
C ILE A 547 23.46 -10.88 3.29
N ALA A 548 23.05 -12.15 3.30
CA ALA A 548 23.97 -13.27 3.06
C ALA A 548 24.64 -13.20 1.67
N ASP A 549 23.88 -12.77 0.65
CA ASP A 549 24.35 -12.80 -0.74
C ASP A 549 25.17 -11.53 -1.11
N HIS A 550 24.91 -10.37 -0.48
CA HIS A 550 25.37 -9.08 -1.01
C HIS A 550 26.08 -8.15 -0.02
N GLU A 551 25.84 -8.29 1.31
CA GLU A 551 26.32 -7.29 2.28
C GLU A 551 27.85 -7.11 2.23
N SER A 552 28.62 -8.20 2.16
CA SER A 552 30.08 -8.14 2.18
C SER A 552 30.64 -7.27 1.04
N GLU A 553 30.12 -7.45 -0.17
CA GLU A 553 30.56 -6.68 -1.34
C GLU A 553 30.07 -5.23 -1.28
N LEU A 554 28.82 -5.01 -0.85
CA LEU A 554 28.25 -3.67 -0.74
C LEU A 554 28.95 -2.82 0.34
N VAL A 555 29.29 -3.41 1.48
CA VAL A 555 30.05 -2.72 2.54
C VAL A 555 31.47 -2.40 2.05
N ALA A 556 32.11 -3.27 1.26
CA ALA A 556 33.40 -2.98 0.64
C ALA A 556 33.36 -1.80 -0.34
N LEU A 557 32.21 -1.55 -0.97
CA LEU A 557 31.94 -0.36 -1.81
C LEU A 557 31.58 0.89 -0.98
N GLY A 558 31.44 0.78 0.35
CA GLY A 558 31.10 1.88 1.25
C GLY A 558 29.61 1.99 1.61
N GLN A 559 28.76 1.06 1.21
CA GLN A 559 27.36 1.04 1.67
C GLN A 559 27.30 0.74 3.17
N PRO A 560 26.34 1.33 3.93
CA PRO A 560 26.15 0.97 5.32
C PRO A 560 25.76 -0.49 5.47
N ALA A 561 26.16 -1.13 6.57
CA ALA A 561 25.67 -2.44 6.96
C ALA A 561 24.14 -2.44 7.17
N PHE A 562 23.50 -3.55 6.84
CA PHE A 562 22.06 -3.69 6.88
C PHE A 562 21.57 -4.21 8.23
N HIS A 563 20.41 -3.73 8.68
CA HIS A 563 19.69 -4.42 9.74
C HIS A 563 18.73 -5.46 9.13
N SER A 564 18.70 -6.63 9.73
CA SER A 564 17.89 -7.74 9.24
C SER A 564 16.42 -7.55 9.59
N VAL A 565 15.55 -7.72 8.58
CA VAL A 565 14.08 -7.79 8.73
C VAL A 565 13.57 -9.06 8.08
N ALA A 566 12.52 -9.65 8.64
CA ALA A 566 12.02 -10.94 8.17
C ALA A 566 11.58 -10.90 6.69
N GLU A 567 10.91 -9.82 6.27
CA GLU A 567 10.36 -9.66 4.92
C GLU A 567 10.15 -8.19 4.55
N LEU A 568 10.22 -7.86 3.26
CA LEU A 568 10.00 -6.54 2.69
C LEU A 568 8.96 -6.60 1.57
N GLY A 569 7.78 -6.00 1.80
CA GLY A 569 6.71 -5.95 0.83
C GLY A 569 6.01 -7.31 0.60
N ALA A 570 5.08 -7.35 -0.35
CA ALA A 570 4.43 -8.55 -0.90
C ALA A 570 3.81 -8.17 -2.26
N ALA A 571 4.63 -8.10 -3.29
CA ALA A 571 4.27 -7.51 -4.56
C ALA A 571 3.28 -8.34 -5.38
N THR A 572 2.47 -7.65 -6.18
CA THR A 572 1.72 -8.25 -7.29
C THR A 572 2.08 -7.55 -8.59
N ALA A 573 2.12 -8.30 -9.69
CA ALA A 573 2.50 -7.77 -10.97
C ALA A 573 1.87 -8.56 -12.13
N ILE A 574 1.72 -7.90 -13.29
CA ILE A 574 1.36 -8.54 -14.55
C ILE A 574 2.29 -8.01 -15.64
N GLU A 575 3.00 -8.93 -16.31
CA GLU A 575 3.81 -8.62 -17.50
C GLU A 575 3.04 -8.99 -18.76
N PHE A 576 3.14 -8.14 -19.77
CA PHE A 576 2.54 -8.30 -21.09
C PHE A 576 3.64 -8.73 -22.07
N GLN A 577 3.47 -9.91 -22.66
CA GLN A 577 4.38 -10.49 -23.64
C GLN A 577 3.76 -10.51 -25.04
N ASP A 578 4.54 -10.89 -26.03
CA ASP A 578 4.09 -11.04 -27.42
C ASP A 578 2.85 -11.92 -27.53
N GLN A 579 2.05 -11.72 -28.60
CA GLN A 579 0.81 -12.44 -28.87
C GLN A 579 -0.25 -12.34 -27.76
N ARG A 580 -0.24 -11.24 -26.97
CA ARG A 580 -1.14 -11.01 -25.84
C ARG A 580 -1.05 -12.07 -24.73
N ARG A 581 0.11 -12.68 -24.59
CA ARG A 581 0.43 -13.56 -23.46
C ARG A 581 0.63 -12.70 -22.20
N LEU A 582 0.04 -13.13 -21.10
CA LEU A 582 0.13 -12.47 -19.79
C LEU A 582 0.87 -13.38 -18.82
N VAL A 583 1.75 -12.80 -18.04
CA VAL A 583 2.39 -13.44 -16.88
C VAL A 583 1.96 -12.69 -15.64
N ALA A 584 1.04 -13.29 -14.89
CA ALA A 584 0.57 -12.77 -13.61
C ALA A 584 1.43 -13.37 -12.50
N VAL A 585 1.93 -12.52 -11.61
CA VAL A 585 2.78 -12.91 -10.48
C VAL A 585 2.27 -12.24 -9.22
N ALA A 586 2.14 -13.02 -8.17
CA ALA A 586 1.95 -12.55 -6.80
C ALA A 586 3.15 -13.02 -5.97
N GLU A 587 3.38 -12.42 -4.84
CA GLU A 587 4.44 -12.79 -3.92
C GLU A 587 4.41 -14.29 -3.59
N PRO A 588 5.52 -15.04 -3.76
CA PRO A 588 5.49 -16.48 -3.51
C PRO A 588 5.51 -16.87 -2.02
N THR A 589 6.15 -16.09 -1.16
CA THR A 589 6.40 -16.47 0.25
C THR A 589 6.04 -15.40 1.27
N ARG A 590 6.36 -14.13 0.99
CA ARG A 590 6.12 -13.02 1.95
C ARG A 590 4.64 -12.86 2.23
N ARG A 591 4.30 -12.59 3.48
CA ARG A 591 2.91 -12.51 3.97
C ARG A 591 2.08 -13.79 3.71
N GLY A 592 2.74 -14.95 3.75
CA GLY A 592 2.07 -16.23 3.52
C GLY A 592 1.86 -16.59 2.05
N GLY A 593 2.36 -15.78 1.13
CA GLY A 593 2.19 -15.95 -0.31
C GLY A 593 0.90 -15.35 -0.85
N GLY A 594 0.95 -14.88 -2.09
CA GLY A 594 -0.21 -14.37 -2.82
C GLY A 594 -0.76 -15.36 -3.84
N SER A 595 -1.67 -14.89 -4.68
CA SER A 595 -2.34 -15.70 -5.69
C SER A 595 -2.42 -14.97 -7.02
N ALA A 596 -2.07 -15.68 -8.10
CA ALA A 596 -2.18 -15.23 -9.48
C ALA A 596 -3.07 -16.16 -10.30
N ALA A 597 -3.82 -15.61 -11.24
CA ALA A 597 -4.67 -16.38 -12.14
C ALA A 597 -4.79 -15.71 -13.51
N VAL A 598 -4.95 -16.53 -14.54
CA VAL A 598 -5.26 -16.10 -15.91
C VAL A 598 -6.55 -16.78 -16.40
N LEU A 599 -7.23 -16.18 -17.40
CA LEU A 599 -8.49 -16.75 -17.89
C LEU A 599 -8.28 -18.02 -18.71
N ARG A 600 -7.26 -18.07 -19.55
CA ARG A 600 -6.93 -19.20 -20.41
C ARG A 600 -5.47 -19.57 -20.18
N PRO A 601 -5.18 -20.44 -19.19
CA PRO A 601 -3.83 -20.90 -18.93
C PRO A 601 -3.25 -21.59 -20.16
N VAL A 602 -1.96 -21.36 -20.40
CA VAL A 602 -1.16 -22.22 -21.30
C VAL A 602 -0.48 -23.30 -20.46
N PRO A 603 -0.39 -24.55 -20.94
CA PRO A 603 0.40 -25.57 -20.27
C PRO A 603 1.83 -25.06 -20.05
N ASP A 604 2.45 -25.50 -18.97
CA ASP A 604 3.80 -25.11 -18.53
C ASP A 604 4.83 -25.31 -19.65
N GLY A 605 4.95 -24.33 -20.53
CA GLY A 605 6.10 -24.16 -21.39
C GLY A 605 7.13 -23.32 -20.64
N PRO A 606 8.44 -23.46 -20.95
CA PRO A 606 9.44 -22.64 -20.29
C PRO A 606 9.06 -21.16 -20.42
N TYR A 607 9.02 -20.45 -19.29
CA TYR A 607 8.97 -19.00 -19.28
C TYR A 607 10.23 -18.52 -19.99
N ALA A 608 10.10 -18.14 -21.26
CA ALA A 608 11.15 -17.42 -21.97
C ALA A 608 10.74 -15.94 -21.97
N PRO A 609 11.36 -15.09 -21.15
CA PRO A 609 11.17 -13.66 -21.30
C PRO A 609 11.65 -13.28 -22.71
N ALA A 610 10.82 -12.59 -23.48
CA ALA A 610 11.35 -11.85 -24.61
C ALA A 610 12.39 -10.87 -24.06
N PRO A 611 13.62 -10.83 -24.59
CA PRO A 611 14.57 -9.83 -24.16
C PRO A 611 13.93 -8.46 -24.38
N PRO A 612 14.06 -7.53 -23.43
CA PRO A 612 13.64 -6.15 -23.66
C PRO A 612 14.35 -5.68 -24.92
N THR A 613 13.61 -5.14 -25.87
CA THR A 613 14.18 -4.40 -26.98
C THR A 613 14.78 -3.13 -26.39
N MET A 614 16.02 -3.23 -25.91
CA MET A 614 16.75 -2.05 -25.46
C MET A 614 16.90 -1.13 -26.66
N LYS A 615 16.17 -0.02 -26.67
CA LYS A 615 16.52 1.08 -27.56
C LYS A 615 17.96 1.47 -27.22
N ALA A 616 18.81 1.55 -28.23
CA ALA A 616 20.19 1.98 -28.02
C ALA A 616 20.15 3.30 -27.23
N LEU A 617 20.85 3.32 -26.09
CA LEU A 617 21.00 4.53 -25.28
C LEU A 617 21.31 5.70 -26.23
N PRO A 618 20.60 6.83 -26.17
CA PRO A 618 21.03 8.02 -26.89
C PRO A 618 22.47 8.28 -26.46
N ARG A 619 23.39 8.30 -27.42
CA ARG A 619 24.79 8.65 -27.15
C ARG A 619 24.72 10.03 -26.48
N LEU A 620 25.07 10.09 -25.20
CA LEU A 620 25.30 11.37 -24.54
C LEU A 620 26.26 12.16 -25.43
N PRO A 621 25.97 13.41 -25.75
CA PRO A 621 26.92 14.23 -26.46
C PRO A 621 28.20 14.24 -25.62
N THR A 622 29.25 13.66 -26.16
CA THR A 622 30.60 13.81 -25.61
C THR A 622 30.80 15.33 -25.50
N ALA A 623 30.78 15.84 -24.27
CA ALA A 623 31.14 17.21 -24.00
C ALA A 623 32.55 17.38 -24.56
N ALA A 624 32.65 18.03 -25.69
CA ALA A 624 33.95 18.47 -26.24
C ALA A 624 34.53 19.38 -25.16
N ILE A 625 35.55 18.91 -24.47
CA ILE A 625 36.40 19.76 -23.64
C ILE A 625 36.92 20.83 -24.57
N PRO A 626 36.53 22.11 -24.42
CA PRO A 626 37.13 23.14 -25.24
C PRO A 626 38.60 23.23 -24.83
N ASN A 627 39.49 22.86 -25.75
CA ASN A 627 40.90 23.26 -25.68
C ASN A 627 40.93 24.78 -25.75
N SER A 628 40.83 25.46 -24.63
CA SER A 628 41.18 26.85 -24.51
C SER A 628 42.71 26.94 -24.42
N PRO A 629 43.34 27.62 -25.36
CA PRO A 629 44.74 28.00 -25.18
C PRO A 629 44.83 28.96 -23.99
N MET A 630 45.65 28.66 -23.01
CA MET A 630 46.05 29.59 -21.95
C MET A 630 46.66 30.82 -22.60
N THR A 631 45.89 31.91 -22.69
CA THR A 631 46.44 33.23 -22.98
C THR A 631 46.95 33.84 -21.68
N ASP A 632 48.24 34.20 -21.71
CA ASP A 632 49.02 34.96 -20.72
C ASP A 632 48.33 36.28 -20.35
N THR A 633 47.36 36.29 -19.46
CA THR A 633 46.77 37.56 -18.96
C THR A 633 46.77 37.62 -17.42
N HIS A 634 47.35 36.61 -16.73
CA HIS A 634 47.43 36.62 -15.27
C HIS A 634 48.74 37.21 -14.73
N ALA A 635 49.71 37.57 -15.60
CA ALA A 635 50.98 38.16 -15.20
C ALA A 635 50.98 39.72 -15.10
N GLN A 636 49.90 40.40 -15.55
CA GLN A 636 49.87 41.87 -15.54
C GLN A 636 48.97 42.51 -14.48
N LEU A 637 48.30 41.76 -13.64
CA LEU A 637 47.44 42.31 -12.57
C LEU A 637 48.08 42.33 -11.15
N MET A 638 49.30 41.80 -10.98
CA MET A 638 50.00 41.78 -9.68
C MET A 638 51.11 42.84 -9.55
N ALA A 639 51.24 43.74 -10.55
CA ALA A 639 52.32 44.76 -10.51
C ALA A 639 51.83 46.19 -10.22
N ARG A 640 50.63 46.40 -9.71
CA ARG A 640 50.18 47.74 -9.28
C ARG A 640 49.40 47.68 -7.96
N ALA A 641 50.10 47.47 -6.88
CA ALA A 641 49.68 47.93 -5.54
C ALA A 641 50.88 47.95 -4.62
N SER A 642 51.60 49.07 -4.62
CA SER A 642 52.44 49.44 -3.48
C SER A 642 51.89 50.76 -2.92
N PRO A 643 51.89 50.94 -1.58
CA PRO A 643 51.18 52.02 -0.91
C PRO A 643 51.99 53.30 -0.92
N ALA A 644 51.37 54.46 -1.13
CA ALA A 644 51.89 55.75 -0.77
C ALA A 644 51.24 56.21 0.52
N SER A 645 52.12 56.39 1.52
CA SER A 645 51.92 57.03 2.81
C SER A 645 51.54 58.52 2.66
N SER A 646 50.57 58.98 3.39
CA SER A 646 50.53 60.10 4.35
C SER A 646 49.09 60.28 4.87
#